data_fbfd5ae3b03718f9bd7e7927213b4676
#
_entry.id   fbfd5ae3b03718f9bd7e7927213b4676
#
_cell.length_a   1.000
_cell.length_b   1.000
_cell.length_c   1.000
_cell.angle_alpha   90.00
_cell.angle_beta   90.00
_cell.angle_gamma   90.00
#
_symmetry.space_group_name_H-M   'P 1'
#
loop_
_entity.id
_entity.type
_entity.pdbx_description
1 polymer ?
#
loop_
_entity_poly.entity_id
_entity_poly.type
_entity_poly.pdbx_seq_one_letter_code
_entity_poly.pdbx_strand_id
1 'polypeptide(L)'
;MAKVIGIDLGTTNSCVAVMEGGDANIITNPEGGRTTPSIVAISESGERLVGQIAKRQAITNPENTVFAVKRLIGRKFKSKEVQSDVKILPYKIEEASNGDIRINMKGKKYSPAEISSFVLADIKHSAEEYLGEKVTDVVITVPAYFDDSQRQATKDAGKIAGLNVLRIINEPTAASLAYGLDKKGEEKIAVFDLGGGTFDISILEIGEGVFEVKATHGDTHLGGEDFDLRLIDYLADEFKKDQGIDLRGDKMALQRLKEAAEKAKMELSTSMETDVNLPFITADASGPKHLNIKLTRAKLEALVGDLLDKLEQPCRTAMKDAGLSAKDINEVILVGGMTRMPAVQERVKKIFEKDPHKGVNPDEVVALGAAIQGGVLKGDVKDVLLLDVTPLSLGIETLGGVMTRLIEKNTTIPTKKSQIFSTAADSQPAVSIHVLQGEREMAATNKTLGRFELVGIPPAPRGVPQIEVTFDIDANGIVNVSAKDQATGKEQSIQITASSGLSKEEIDQLVKDAEMHAEEDKQKRELVEARNSADALIYSTEKSIKDLGDKVDSDTKTKVEESIAALRKAMEGEDTAEITRLSEELTQASHKLAEAMYQQASQNEQQAGAGAGAESSEQAAGGAGAADEDVVDADFEEVKDEDKK
;
A
#
# COMPACT_ATOMS: atom_id res chain seq x y z
N MET A 1 -13.96 -14.13 20.85
CA MET A 1 -13.44 -14.83 19.64
C MET A 1 -12.28 -14.00 19.12
N ALA A 2 -11.22 -14.62 18.61
CA ALA A 2 -10.11 -13.87 18.04
C ALA A 2 -10.63 -12.98 16.88
N LYS A 3 -10.27 -11.71 16.90
CA LYS A 3 -10.68 -10.75 15.86
C LYS A 3 -9.97 -11.05 14.54
N VAL A 4 -10.64 -10.77 13.43
CA VAL A 4 -10.05 -10.80 12.08
C VAL A 4 -9.78 -9.39 11.65
N ILE A 5 -8.57 -9.10 11.21
CA ILE A 5 -8.24 -7.81 10.62
C ILE A 5 -8.35 -7.86 9.10
N GLY A 6 -8.75 -6.75 8.49
CA GLY A 6 -8.69 -6.53 7.05
C GLY A 6 -7.50 -5.64 6.71
N ILE A 7 -6.64 -6.10 5.79
CA ILE A 7 -5.47 -5.34 5.36
C ILE A 7 -5.56 -5.01 3.87
N ASP A 8 -5.50 -3.72 3.55
CA ASP A 8 -5.14 -3.25 2.23
C ASP A 8 -3.61 -3.19 2.13
N LEU A 9 -3.01 -4.13 1.40
CA LEU A 9 -1.57 -4.16 1.15
C LEU A 9 -1.26 -3.34 -0.11
N GLY A 10 -1.21 -2.02 0.03
CA GLY A 10 -1.03 -1.10 -1.09
C GLY A 10 0.41 -1.01 -1.61
N THR A 11 0.59 -0.51 -2.85
CA THR A 11 1.92 -0.32 -3.46
C THR A 11 2.74 0.74 -2.71
N THR A 12 2.11 1.85 -2.35
CA THR A 12 2.75 3.00 -1.69
C THR A 12 2.45 3.04 -0.21
N ASN A 13 1.17 2.87 0.17
CA ASN A 13 0.71 2.86 1.55
C ASN A 13 -0.20 1.65 1.76
N SER A 14 -0.14 1.07 2.95
CA SER A 14 -1.03 0.01 3.41
C SER A 14 -1.95 0.53 4.52
N CYS A 15 -3.13 -0.07 4.64
CA CYS A 15 -4.15 0.31 5.62
C CYS A 15 -4.70 -0.92 6.31
N VAL A 16 -5.10 -0.81 7.57
CA VAL A 16 -5.68 -1.91 8.34
C VAL A 16 -6.96 -1.48 9.04
N ALA A 17 -7.93 -2.39 9.05
CA ALA A 17 -9.22 -2.18 9.70
C ALA A 17 -9.67 -3.43 10.46
N VAL A 18 -10.61 -3.25 11.37
CA VAL A 18 -11.22 -4.32 12.17
C VAL A 18 -12.71 -4.07 12.35
N MET A 19 -13.50 -5.14 12.52
CA MET A 19 -14.90 -5.02 12.92
C MET A 19 -15.01 -4.80 14.43
N GLU A 20 -15.67 -3.71 14.84
CA GLU A 20 -15.97 -3.36 16.23
C GLU A 20 -17.38 -2.81 16.37
N GLY A 21 -18.17 -3.38 17.30
CA GLY A 21 -19.53 -2.90 17.57
C GLY A 21 -20.53 -3.01 16.41
N GLY A 22 -20.19 -3.76 15.35
CA GLY A 22 -20.96 -3.87 14.11
C GLY A 22 -20.44 -3.03 12.95
N ASP A 23 -19.52 -2.11 13.21
CA ASP A 23 -18.91 -1.22 12.22
C ASP A 23 -17.47 -1.61 11.92
N ALA A 24 -17.00 -1.30 10.70
CA ALA A 24 -15.61 -1.45 10.33
C ALA A 24 -14.85 -0.16 10.67
N ASN A 25 -13.78 -0.29 11.45
CA ASN A 25 -12.98 0.82 11.95
C ASN A 25 -11.52 0.70 11.49
N ILE A 26 -10.93 1.82 11.09
CA ILE A 26 -9.50 1.89 10.75
C ILE A 26 -8.67 1.87 12.04
N ILE A 27 -7.67 1.01 12.07
CA ILE A 27 -6.65 0.99 13.11
C ILE A 27 -5.55 1.97 12.74
N THR A 28 -5.25 2.89 13.64
CA THR A 28 -4.11 3.82 13.48
C THR A 28 -2.81 3.13 13.84
N ASN A 29 -1.74 3.46 13.12
CA ASN A 29 -0.40 2.99 13.47
C ASN A 29 0.16 3.73 14.70
N PRO A 30 1.28 3.26 15.29
CA PRO A 30 1.88 3.90 16.47
C PRO A 30 2.26 5.37 16.30
N GLU A 31 2.52 5.81 15.06
CA GLU A 31 2.78 7.21 14.73
C GLU A 31 1.49 8.05 14.58
N GLY A 32 0.33 7.49 14.85
CA GLY A 32 -0.99 8.13 14.73
C GLY A 32 -1.52 8.22 13.29
N GLY A 33 -0.82 7.62 12.33
CA GLY A 33 -1.25 7.58 10.93
C GLY A 33 -2.34 6.54 10.68
N ARG A 34 -3.28 6.85 9.78
CA ARG A 34 -4.33 5.90 9.35
C ARG A 34 -3.85 4.96 8.22
N THR A 35 -2.68 5.23 7.67
CA THR A 35 -1.98 4.41 6.68
C THR A 35 -0.51 4.28 7.06
N THR A 36 0.10 3.15 6.70
CA THR A 36 1.52 2.87 6.90
C THR A 36 2.21 2.80 5.54
N PRO A 37 3.30 3.56 5.29
CA PRO A 37 4.07 3.44 4.06
C PRO A 37 4.55 2.01 3.82
N SER A 38 4.32 1.47 2.62
CA SER A 38 4.77 0.13 2.21
C SER A 38 6.27 0.14 1.87
N ILE A 39 7.09 0.57 2.82
CA ILE A 39 8.53 0.77 2.68
C ILE A 39 9.26 -0.03 3.75
N VAL A 40 10.34 -0.71 3.33
CA VAL A 40 11.21 -1.49 4.21
C VAL A 40 12.65 -1.08 3.98
N ALA A 41 13.41 -0.90 5.05
CA ALA A 41 14.80 -0.55 4.95
C ALA A 41 15.66 -1.37 5.92
N ILE A 42 16.95 -1.50 5.59
CA ILE A 42 17.97 -1.99 6.52
C ILE A 42 18.89 -0.82 6.85
N SER A 43 18.92 -0.45 8.14
CA SER A 43 19.74 0.66 8.64
C SER A 43 21.24 0.37 8.51
N GLU A 44 22.07 1.37 8.80
CA GLU A 44 23.53 1.16 8.84
C GLU A 44 23.96 0.13 9.90
N SER A 45 23.25 0.06 11.02
CA SER A 45 23.46 -0.93 12.08
C SER A 45 22.99 -2.35 11.71
N GLY A 46 22.31 -2.52 10.56
CA GLY A 46 21.77 -3.82 10.13
C GLY A 46 20.35 -4.09 10.62
N GLU A 47 19.73 -3.09 11.23
CA GLU A 47 18.37 -3.16 11.74
C GLU A 47 17.32 -3.04 10.64
N ARG A 48 16.22 -3.80 10.78
CA ARG A 48 15.08 -3.72 9.84
C ARG A 48 14.12 -2.62 10.29
N LEU A 49 13.85 -1.69 9.40
CA LEU A 49 12.90 -0.60 9.58
C LEU A 49 11.75 -0.76 8.60
N VAL A 50 10.53 -0.41 9.04
CA VAL A 50 9.32 -0.49 8.22
C VAL A 50 8.52 0.82 8.35
N GLY A 51 7.72 1.14 7.35
CA GLY A 51 6.79 2.25 7.41
C GLY A 51 7.45 3.62 7.34
N GLN A 52 6.99 4.54 8.18
CA GLN A 52 7.44 5.93 8.17
C GLN A 52 8.92 6.09 8.53
N ILE A 53 9.42 5.26 9.43
CA ILE A 53 10.83 5.26 9.84
C ILE A 53 11.73 4.87 8.66
N ALA A 54 11.34 3.82 7.92
CA ALA A 54 12.04 3.41 6.70
C ALA A 54 11.98 4.52 5.62
N LYS A 55 10.83 5.20 5.47
CA LYS A 55 10.68 6.31 4.51
C LYS A 55 11.63 7.46 4.82
N ARG A 56 11.83 7.81 6.08
CA ARG A 56 12.71 8.93 6.49
C ARG A 56 14.17 8.73 6.09
N GLN A 57 14.69 7.51 6.07
CA GLN A 57 16.07 7.25 5.65
C GLN A 57 16.24 6.98 4.15
N ALA A 58 15.18 6.97 3.36
CA ALA A 58 15.26 6.68 1.92
C ALA A 58 16.23 7.60 1.17
N ILE A 59 16.35 8.86 1.57
CA ILE A 59 17.30 9.82 0.99
C ILE A 59 18.75 9.44 1.26
N THR A 60 19.07 9.09 2.51
CA THR A 60 20.45 8.84 2.96
C THR A 60 20.89 7.40 2.72
N ASN A 61 19.95 6.47 2.58
CA ASN A 61 20.19 5.05 2.38
C ASN A 61 19.30 4.44 1.28
N PRO A 62 19.29 5.02 0.05
CA PRO A 62 18.38 4.61 -1.01
C PRO A 62 18.62 3.17 -1.50
N GLU A 63 19.85 2.68 -1.45
CA GLU A 63 20.19 1.33 -1.92
C GLU A 63 19.67 0.21 -1.02
N ASN A 64 19.42 0.50 0.25
CA ASN A 64 18.91 -0.45 1.23
C ASN A 64 17.51 -0.09 1.73
N THR A 65 16.79 0.75 0.98
CA THR A 65 15.41 1.14 1.25
C THR A 65 14.53 0.73 0.07
N VAL A 66 13.65 -0.24 0.31
CA VAL A 66 12.79 -0.86 -0.71
C VAL A 66 11.39 -0.30 -0.60
N PHE A 67 10.86 0.15 -1.71
CA PHE A 67 9.48 0.63 -1.90
C PHE A 67 8.91 0.05 -3.20
N ALA A 68 7.63 0.21 -3.45
CA ALA A 68 6.91 -0.29 -4.63
C ALA A 68 7.06 -1.81 -4.87
N VAL A 69 7.35 -2.59 -3.82
CA VAL A 69 7.60 -4.05 -3.91
C VAL A 69 6.41 -4.82 -4.47
N LYS A 70 5.19 -4.31 -4.34
CA LYS A 70 3.96 -4.87 -4.90
C LYS A 70 4.02 -4.99 -6.44
N ARG A 71 4.79 -4.13 -7.14
CA ARG A 71 5.04 -4.23 -8.57
C ARG A 71 5.91 -5.43 -8.96
N LEU A 72 6.71 -5.94 -8.02
CA LEU A 72 7.66 -7.03 -8.21
C LEU A 72 7.13 -8.39 -7.75
N ILE A 73 6.14 -8.40 -6.84
CA ILE A 73 5.62 -9.62 -6.21
C ILE A 73 5.03 -10.57 -7.26
N GLY A 74 5.38 -11.86 -7.17
CA GLY A 74 4.87 -12.90 -8.08
C GLY A 74 5.35 -12.81 -9.53
N ARG A 75 6.30 -11.90 -9.85
CA ARG A 75 6.82 -11.71 -11.21
C ARG A 75 8.17 -12.39 -11.42
N LYS A 76 8.49 -12.68 -12.68
CA LYS A 76 9.81 -13.16 -13.09
C LYS A 76 10.72 -11.98 -13.43
N PHE A 77 12.02 -12.13 -13.13
CA PHE A 77 13.02 -11.07 -13.37
C PHE A 77 13.02 -10.58 -14.83
N LYS A 78 12.90 -11.49 -15.80
CA LYS A 78 12.93 -11.16 -17.24
C LYS A 78 11.63 -10.58 -17.79
N SER A 79 10.58 -10.41 -16.98
CA SER A 79 9.36 -9.76 -17.46
C SER A 79 9.64 -8.32 -17.87
N LYS A 80 8.90 -7.83 -18.86
CA LYS A 80 9.10 -6.50 -19.44
C LYS A 80 8.94 -5.38 -18.40
N GLU A 81 7.96 -5.54 -17.53
CA GLU A 81 7.64 -4.59 -16.45
C GLU A 81 8.81 -4.49 -15.48
N VAL A 82 9.30 -5.64 -14.97
CA VAL A 82 10.44 -5.70 -14.05
C VAL A 82 11.71 -5.12 -14.67
N GLN A 83 11.96 -5.39 -15.95
CA GLN A 83 13.12 -4.82 -16.65
C GLN A 83 13.01 -3.30 -16.82
N SER A 84 11.82 -2.73 -16.81
CA SER A 84 11.61 -1.28 -16.77
C SER A 84 11.88 -0.73 -15.36
N ASP A 85 11.39 -1.40 -14.33
CA ASP A 85 11.58 -1.00 -12.94
C ASP A 85 13.06 -1.07 -12.49
N VAL A 86 13.82 -2.09 -12.92
CA VAL A 86 15.27 -2.24 -12.63
C VAL A 86 16.06 -1.00 -13.02
N LYS A 87 15.64 -0.25 -14.05
CA LYS A 87 16.35 0.93 -14.55
C LYS A 87 16.15 2.17 -13.69
N ILE A 88 15.08 2.22 -12.91
CA ILE A 88 14.64 3.41 -12.18
C ILE A 88 14.70 3.26 -10.66
N LEU A 89 14.68 2.01 -10.17
CA LEU A 89 14.74 1.75 -8.74
C LEU A 89 16.17 1.91 -8.20
N PRO A 90 16.36 2.58 -7.05
CA PRO A 90 17.69 2.85 -6.50
C PRO A 90 18.34 1.61 -5.88
N TYR A 91 17.54 0.64 -5.43
CA TYR A 91 18.00 -0.61 -4.82
C TYR A 91 18.27 -1.69 -5.88
N LYS A 92 19.12 -2.63 -5.53
CA LYS A 92 19.58 -3.65 -6.47
C LYS A 92 18.62 -4.82 -6.56
N ILE A 93 18.16 -5.13 -7.77
CA ILE A 93 17.33 -6.28 -8.10
C ILE A 93 18.16 -7.28 -8.93
N GLU A 94 18.10 -8.56 -8.57
CA GLU A 94 18.88 -9.64 -9.18
C GLU A 94 17.99 -10.80 -9.60
N GLU A 95 18.44 -11.58 -10.58
CA GLU A 95 17.79 -12.83 -11.00
C GLU A 95 18.27 -13.99 -10.13
N ALA A 96 17.32 -14.75 -9.57
CA ALA A 96 17.60 -16.03 -8.91
C ALA A 96 17.79 -17.14 -9.95
N SER A 97 18.34 -18.30 -9.55
CA SER A 97 18.59 -19.46 -10.43
C SER A 97 17.33 -20.00 -11.12
N ASN A 98 16.18 -19.82 -10.51
CA ASN A 98 14.86 -20.21 -11.05
C ASN A 98 14.17 -19.09 -11.85
N GLY A 99 14.86 -17.96 -12.09
CA GLY A 99 14.33 -16.79 -12.81
C GLY A 99 13.47 -15.83 -11.98
N ASP A 100 13.38 -16.05 -10.67
CA ASP A 100 12.65 -15.19 -9.76
C ASP A 100 13.45 -13.94 -9.38
N ILE A 101 12.76 -13.01 -8.72
CA ILE A 101 13.35 -11.76 -8.28
C ILE A 101 13.99 -11.95 -6.90
N ARG A 102 15.19 -11.38 -6.74
CA ARG A 102 15.83 -11.15 -5.44
C ARG A 102 16.21 -9.68 -5.30
N ILE A 103 15.90 -9.10 -4.16
CA ILE A 103 16.23 -7.72 -3.79
C ILE A 103 17.39 -7.79 -2.82
N ASN A 104 18.48 -7.09 -3.13
CA ASN A 104 19.68 -7.08 -2.29
C ASN A 104 19.65 -5.87 -1.35
N MET A 105 19.65 -6.11 -0.05
CA MET A 105 19.84 -5.09 0.98
C MET A 105 20.99 -5.51 1.90
N LYS A 106 22.01 -4.69 2.04
CA LYS A 106 23.21 -4.96 2.87
C LYS A 106 23.83 -6.34 2.60
N GLY A 107 23.81 -6.79 1.33
CA GLY A 107 24.37 -8.09 0.94
C GLY A 107 23.48 -9.30 1.20
N LYS A 108 22.37 -9.15 1.90
CA LYS A 108 21.33 -10.20 2.05
C LYS A 108 20.31 -10.07 0.93
N LYS A 109 19.88 -11.22 0.39
CA LYS A 109 18.92 -11.29 -0.72
C LYS A 109 17.56 -11.70 -0.20
N TYR A 110 16.55 -10.90 -0.51
CA TYR A 110 15.16 -11.09 -0.11
C TYR A 110 14.28 -11.30 -1.34
N SER A 111 13.25 -12.11 -1.22
CA SER A 111 12.17 -12.15 -2.22
C SER A 111 11.21 -10.97 -2.03
N PRO A 112 10.43 -10.59 -3.05
CA PRO A 112 9.37 -9.59 -2.87
C PRO A 112 8.33 -9.99 -1.81
N ALA A 113 8.03 -11.30 -1.67
CA ALA A 113 7.12 -11.81 -0.64
C ALA A 113 7.69 -11.63 0.78
N GLU A 114 9.00 -11.84 1.00
CA GLU A 114 9.65 -11.54 2.28
C GLU A 114 9.59 -10.06 2.63
N ILE A 115 9.85 -9.16 1.67
CA ILE A 115 9.73 -7.72 1.91
C ILE A 115 8.29 -7.34 2.27
N SER A 116 7.30 -7.88 1.55
CA SER A 116 5.88 -7.66 1.84
C SER A 116 5.49 -8.20 3.22
N SER A 117 6.08 -9.33 3.64
CA SER A 117 5.83 -9.90 4.97
C SER A 117 6.30 -9.00 6.10
N PHE A 118 7.36 -8.22 5.91
CA PHE A 118 7.82 -7.25 6.90
C PHE A 118 6.81 -6.11 7.10
N VAL A 119 6.19 -5.64 6.03
CA VAL A 119 5.10 -4.65 6.11
C VAL A 119 3.89 -5.26 6.84
N LEU A 120 3.51 -6.49 6.48
CA LEU A 120 2.39 -7.18 7.14
C LEU A 120 2.64 -7.47 8.61
N ALA A 121 3.87 -7.81 9.00
CA ALA A 121 4.25 -8.03 10.39
C ALA A 121 4.18 -6.74 11.22
N ASP A 122 4.56 -5.60 10.63
CA ASP A 122 4.46 -4.28 11.25
C ASP A 122 3.00 -3.87 11.47
N ILE A 123 2.15 -4.06 10.45
CA ILE A 123 0.71 -3.81 10.54
C ILE A 123 0.04 -4.73 11.57
N LYS A 124 0.43 -6.02 11.61
CA LYS A 124 -0.04 -6.97 12.63
C LYS A 124 0.27 -6.47 14.04
N HIS A 125 1.50 -6.00 14.26
CA HIS A 125 1.92 -5.46 15.55
C HIS A 125 1.09 -4.24 15.93
N SER A 126 0.91 -3.28 15.02
CA SER A 126 0.05 -2.11 15.23
C SER A 126 -1.38 -2.51 15.60
N ALA A 127 -1.92 -3.55 14.93
CA ALA A 127 -3.26 -4.06 15.25
C ALA A 127 -3.30 -4.75 16.62
N GLU A 128 -2.26 -5.49 17.02
CA GLU A 128 -2.18 -6.14 18.33
C GLU A 128 -2.05 -5.10 19.46
N GLU A 129 -1.31 -4.01 19.26
CA GLU A 129 -1.23 -2.89 20.20
C GLU A 129 -2.57 -2.19 20.37
N TYR A 130 -3.25 -1.88 19.27
CA TYR A 130 -4.57 -1.24 19.30
C TYR A 130 -5.62 -2.11 20.00
N LEU A 131 -5.64 -3.42 19.70
CA LEU A 131 -6.65 -4.34 20.21
C LEU A 131 -6.34 -4.87 21.62
N GLY A 132 -5.10 -4.78 22.09
CA GLY A 132 -4.64 -5.37 23.35
C GLY A 132 -4.66 -6.90 23.36
N GLU A 133 -4.78 -7.55 22.19
CA GLU A 133 -4.80 -9.01 22.04
C GLU A 133 -4.04 -9.47 20.79
N LYS A 134 -3.64 -10.75 20.75
CA LYS A 134 -2.94 -11.31 19.59
C LYS A 134 -3.87 -11.43 18.39
N VAL A 135 -3.35 -11.06 17.22
CA VAL A 135 -4.02 -11.18 15.93
C VAL A 135 -3.41 -12.33 15.14
N THR A 136 -4.26 -13.31 14.79
CA THR A 136 -3.85 -14.48 14.00
C THR A 136 -4.48 -14.51 12.62
N ASP A 137 -5.73 -14.10 12.50
CA ASP A 137 -6.52 -14.24 11.28
C ASP A 137 -6.61 -12.92 10.50
N VAL A 138 -6.46 -13.02 9.18
CA VAL A 138 -6.46 -11.83 8.30
C VAL A 138 -7.20 -12.07 6.98
N VAL A 139 -7.82 -11.03 6.46
CA VAL A 139 -8.20 -10.88 5.06
C VAL A 139 -7.26 -9.87 4.42
N ILE A 140 -6.57 -10.24 3.32
CA ILE A 140 -5.63 -9.37 2.62
C ILE A 140 -6.18 -9.07 1.22
N THR A 141 -6.04 -7.82 0.78
CA THR A 141 -6.50 -7.41 -0.54
C THR A 141 -5.40 -7.49 -1.59
N VAL A 142 -5.82 -7.68 -2.84
CA VAL A 142 -4.97 -7.64 -4.02
C VAL A 142 -5.68 -6.91 -5.15
N PRO A 143 -4.96 -6.30 -6.10
CA PRO A 143 -5.55 -5.79 -7.34
C PRO A 143 -6.39 -6.87 -8.04
N ALA A 144 -7.53 -6.48 -8.62
CA ALA A 144 -8.42 -7.43 -9.28
C ALA A 144 -7.73 -8.12 -10.46
N TYR A 145 -6.84 -7.42 -11.14
CA TYR A 145 -6.10 -7.91 -12.31
C TYR A 145 -4.79 -8.64 -11.97
N PHE A 146 -4.54 -8.93 -10.67
CA PHE A 146 -3.43 -9.81 -10.27
C PHE A 146 -3.65 -11.22 -10.79
N ASP A 147 -2.58 -11.77 -11.35
CA ASP A 147 -2.56 -13.18 -11.75
C ASP A 147 -2.39 -14.12 -10.52
N ASP A 148 -2.57 -15.41 -10.76
CA ASP A 148 -2.48 -16.43 -9.72
C ASP A 148 -1.15 -16.41 -8.96
N SER A 149 -0.02 -16.18 -9.66
CA SER A 149 1.30 -16.09 -9.04
C SER A 149 1.40 -14.94 -8.03
N GLN A 150 0.84 -13.79 -8.37
CA GLN A 150 0.85 -12.61 -7.52
C GLN A 150 -0.06 -12.78 -6.29
N ARG A 151 -1.23 -13.42 -6.47
CA ARG A 151 -2.17 -13.77 -5.39
C ARG A 151 -1.55 -14.72 -4.38
N GLN A 152 -0.94 -15.81 -4.88
CA GLN A 152 -0.28 -16.78 -4.02
C GLN A 152 0.92 -16.18 -3.27
N ALA A 153 1.77 -15.37 -3.95
CA ALA A 153 2.90 -14.71 -3.32
C ALA A 153 2.45 -13.73 -2.20
N THR A 154 1.30 -13.06 -2.37
CA THR A 154 0.70 -12.23 -1.33
C THR A 154 0.20 -13.07 -0.15
N LYS A 155 -0.42 -14.23 -0.42
CA LYS A 155 -0.83 -15.19 0.62
C LYS A 155 0.36 -15.74 1.40
N ASP A 156 1.46 -16.05 0.71
CA ASP A 156 2.71 -16.51 1.32
C ASP A 156 3.35 -15.42 2.18
N ALA A 157 3.33 -14.16 1.74
CA ALA A 157 3.78 -13.02 2.55
C ALA A 157 3.01 -12.93 3.88
N GLY A 158 1.67 -13.13 3.85
CA GLY A 158 0.85 -13.20 5.06
C GLY A 158 1.28 -14.33 6.00
N LYS A 159 1.54 -15.52 5.47
CA LYS A 159 2.02 -16.67 6.26
C LYS A 159 3.38 -16.39 6.89
N ILE A 160 4.34 -15.84 6.13
CA ILE A 160 5.68 -15.48 6.62
C ILE A 160 5.57 -14.44 7.76
N ALA A 161 4.60 -13.53 7.70
CA ALA A 161 4.29 -12.58 8.77
C ALA A 161 3.62 -13.24 10.00
N GLY A 162 3.42 -14.56 10.00
CA GLY A 162 2.74 -15.28 11.08
C GLY A 162 1.23 -15.01 11.12
N LEU A 163 0.61 -14.77 9.96
CA LEU A 163 -0.83 -14.55 9.81
C LEU A 163 -1.47 -15.75 9.09
N ASN A 164 -2.62 -16.18 9.59
CA ASN A 164 -3.49 -17.12 8.90
C ASN A 164 -4.39 -16.36 7.92
N VAL A 165 -4.07 -16.43 6.63
CA VAL A 165 -4.80 -15.73 5.58
C VAL A 165 -6.09 -16.50 5.27
N LEU A 166 -7.20 -16.03 5.83
CA LEU A 166 -8.53 -16.61 5.64
C LEU A 166 -9.03 -16.40 4.21
N ARG A 167 -8.75 -15.23 3.65
CA ARG A 167 -9.18 -14.84 2.31
C ARG A 167 -8.19 -13.88 1.66
N ILE A 168 -7.96 -14.07 0.36
CA ILE A 168 -7.46 -13.01 -0.54
C ILE A 168 -8.69 -12.45 -1.27
N ILE A 169 -8.90 -11.14 -1.21
CA ILE A 169 -10.04 -10.46 -1.84
C ILE A 169 -9.55 -9.37 -2.79
N ASN A 170 -10.26 -9.14 -3.88
CA ASN A 170 -9.93 -8.05 -4.81
C ASN A 170 -10.21 -6.68 -4.19
N GLU A 171 -9.32 -5.70 -4.40
CA GLU A 171 -9.43 -4.33 -3.89
C GLU A 171 -10.76 -3.67 -4.26
N PRO A 172 -11.20 -3.65 -5.54
CA PRO A 172 -12.47 -3.07 -5.91
C PRO A 172 -13.68 -3.80 -5.31
N THR A 173 -13.55 -5.12 -5.10
CA THR A 173 -14.58 -5.92 -4.47
C THR A 173 -14.69 -5.60 -2.98
N ALA A 174 -13.57 -5.45 -2.28
CA ALA A 174 -13.54 -4.98 -0.90
C ALA A 174 -14.15 -3.57 -0.78
N ALA A 175 -13.76 -2.65 -1.66
CA ALA A 175 -14.32 -1.28 -1.67
C ALA A 175 -15.84 -1.28 -1.87
N SER A 176 -16.37 -2.17 -2.73
CA SER A 176 -17.81 -2.31 -2.94
C SER A 176 -18.56 -2.79 -1.70
N LEU A 177 -17.95 -3.69 -0.90
CA LEU A 177 -18.53 -4.12 0.37
C LEU A 177 -18.67 -2.96 1.36
N ALA A 178 -17.62 -2.13 1.49
CA ALA A 178 -17.66 -0.97 2.37
C ALA A 178 -18.67 0.10 1.90
N TYR A 179 -18.81 0.28 0.59
CA TYR A 179 -19.78 1.21 0.00
C TYR A 179 -21.21 0.71 0.13
N GLY A 180 -21.45 -0.58 -0.17
CA GLY A 180 -22.78 -1.14 -0.41
C GLY A 180 -23.42 -1.82 0.78
N LEU A 181 -22.74 -1.94 1.92
CA LEU A 181 -23.25 -2.70 3.06
C LEU A 181 -24.64 -2.24 3.54
N ASP A 182 -24.91 -0.94 3.50
CA ASP A 182 -26.17 -0.33 3.92
C ASP A 182 -27.18 -0.15 2.77
N LYS A 183 -26.84 -0.54 1.54
CA LYS A 183 -27.71 -0.36 0.38
C LYS A 183 -28.80 -1.43 0.32
N LYS A 184 -30.05 -1.00 0.14
CA LYS A 184 -31.23 -1.88 0.09
C LYS A 184 -31.79 -2.07 -1.31
N GLY A 185 -31.31 -1.30 -2.29
CA GLY A 185 -31.76 -1.35 -3.68
C GLY A 185 -30.76 -2.06 -4.58
N GLU A 186 -31.22 -2.48 -5.77
CA GLU A 186 -30.32 -2.94 -6.83
C GLU A 186 -29.60 -1.75 -7.45
N GLU A 187 -28.27 -1.78 -7.45
CA GLU A 187 -27.41 -0.77 -8.07
C GLU A 187 -26.35 -1.44 -8.95
N LYS A 188 -26.06 -0.82 -10.09
CA LYS A 188 -24.91 -1.15 -10.94
C LYS A 188 -23.85 -0.11 -10.70
N ILE A 189 -22.72 -0.52 -10.16
CA ILE A 189 -21.64 0.38 -9.81
C ILE A 189 -20.38 0.09 -10.61
N ALA A 190 -19.60 1.14 -10.85
CA ALA A 190 -18.23 1.02 -11.33
C ALA A 190 -17.29 1.39 -10.20
N VAL A 191 -16.36 0.50 -9.84
CA VAL A 191 -15.28 0.79 -8.90
C VAL A 191 -14.03 1.08 -9.70
N PHE A 192 -13.60 2.34 -9.67
CA PHE A 192 -12.44 2.86 -10.37
C PHE A 192 -11.30 3.03 -9.37
N ASP A 193 -10.37 2.10 -9.39
CA ASP A 193 -9.23 2.05 -8.46
C ASP A 193 -7.94 2.42 -9.17
N LEU A 194 -7.40 3.61 -8.85
CA LEU A 194 -6.10 4.07 -9.32
C LEU A 194 -5.21 4.35 -8.12
N GLY A 195 -4.38 3.37 -7.82
CA GLY A 195 -3.44 3.41 -6.70
C GLY A 195 -2.05 3.95 -7.08
N GLY A 196 -1.06 3.62 -6.26
CA GLY A 196 0.34 3.99 -6.52
C GLY A 196 1.00 3.21 -7.66
N GLY A 197 0.58 1.97 -7.90
CA GLY A 197 1.24 1.07 -8.85
C GLY A 197 0.34 0.38 -9.85
N THR A 198 -0.96 0.33 -9.61
CA THR A 198 -1.94 -0.42 -10.40
C THR A 198 -3.17 0.41 -10.68
N PHE A 199 -3.83 0.08 -11.77
CA PHE A 199 -5.14 0.57 -12.16
C PHE A 199 -6.09 -0.61 -12.35
N ASP A 200 -7.22 -0.60 -11.66
CA ASP A 200 -8.29 -1.57 -11.81
C ASP A 200 -9.64 -0.87 -12.03
N ILE A 201 -10.46 -1.45 -12.87
CA ILE A 201 -11.86 -1.08 -13.07
C ILE A 201 -12.72 -2.34 -12.96
N SER A 202 -13.68 -2.32 -12.05
CA SER A 202 -14.64 -3.42 -11.89
C SER A 202 -16.06 -2.90 -11.99
N ILE A 203 -16.89 -3.64 -12.70
CA ILE A 203 -18.33 -3.40 -12.81
C ILE A 203 -19.04 -4.44 -11.96
N LEU A 204 -19.88 -3.98 -11.03
CA LEU A 204 -20.59 -4.82 -10.09
C LEU A 204 -22.10 -4.52 -10.11
N GLU A 205 -22.88 -5.55 -9.81
CA GLU A 205 -24.27 -5.43 -9.39
C GLU A 205 -24.37 -5.69 -7.90
N ILE A 206 -25.01 -4.77 -7.17
CA ILE A 206 -25.23 -4.86 -5.72
C ILE A 206 -26.73 -4.87 -5.47
N GLY A 207 -27.22 -5.76 -4.64
CA GLY A 207 -28.62 -5.77 -4.25
C GLY A 207 -28.90 -6.81 -3.19
N GLU A 208 -29.75 -6.48 -2.20
CA GLU A 208 -30.21 -7.39 -1.13
C GLU A 208 -29.07 -8.18 -0.44
N GLY A 209 -27.91 -7.53 -0.22
CA GLY A 209 -26.73 -8.18 0.38
C GLY A 209 -25.87 -9.01 -0.59
N VAL A 210 -26.24 -9.09 -1.88
CA VAL A 210 -25.47 -9.77 -2.91
C VAL A 210 -24.57 -8.75 -3.61
N PHE A 211 -23.28 -9.06 -3.72
CA PHE A 211 -22.26 -8.30 -4.43
C PHE A 211 -21.71 -9.17 -5.54
N GLU A 212 -22.14 -8.93 -6.77
CA GLU A 212 -21.73 -9.72 -7.93
C GLU A 212 -20.85 -8.91 -8.86
N VAL A 213 -19.58 -9.32 -9.02
CA VAL A 213 -18.69 -8.76 -10.05
C VAL A 213 -19.13 -9.28 -11.42
N LYS A 214 -19.44 -8.37 -12.35
CA LYS A 214 -19.83 -8.73 -13.72
C LYS A 214 -18.64 -8.76 -14.66
N ALA A 215 -17.72 -7.83 -14.50
CA ALA A 215 -16.49 -7.76 -15.27
C ALA A 215 -15.42 -6.98 -14.50
N THR A 216 -14.17 -7.34 -14.70
CA THR A 216 -13.01 -6.60 -14.24
C THR A 216 -11.97 -6.47 -15.35
N HIS A 217 -11.28 -5.34 -15.37
CA HIS A 217 -10.16 -5.06 -16.28
C HIS A 217 -9.15 -4.13 -15.61
N GLY A 218 -7.92 -4.02 -16.15
CA GLY A 218 -6.94 -3.15 -15.52
C GLY A 218 -5.57 -3.17 -16.16
N ASP A 219 -4.64 -2.48 -15.50
CA ASP A 219 -3.22 -2.47 -15.80
C ASP A 219 -2.42 -2.59 -14.49
N THR A 220 -1.69 -3.67 -14.35
CA THR A 220 -0.88 -3.96 -13.15
C THR A 220 0.43 -3.18 -13.11
N HIS A 221 0.64 -2.24 -14.03
CA HIS A 221 1.82 -1.38 -14.09
C HIS A 221 1.46 0.06 -14.54
N LEU A 222 0.35 0.58 -14.01
CA LEU A 222 -0.10 1.96 -14.20
C LEU A 222 -0.60 2.52 -12.87
N GLY A 223 0.05 3.55 -12.34
CA GLY A 223 -0.34 4.18 -11.07
C GLY A 223 0.50 5.41 -10.75
N GLY A 224 0.34 5.93 -9.54
CA GLY A 224 0.97 7.18 -9.07
C GLY A 224 2.48 7.27 -9.25
N GLU A 225 3.19 6.13 -9.13
CA GLU A 225 4.64 6.04 -9.38
C GLU A 225 5.01 6.45 -10.83
N ASP A 226 4.16 6.12 -11.81
CA ASP A 226 4.40 6.48 -13.21
C ASP A 226 4.20 7.98 -13.43
N PHE A 227 3.24 8.58 -12.72
CA PHE A 227 3.04 10.03 -12.71
C PHE A 227 4.23 10.77 -12.06
N ASP A 228 4.74 10.23 -10.95
CA ASP A 228 5.93 10.78 -10.29
C ASP A 228 7.16 10.71 -11.19
N LEU A 229 7.35 9.61 -11.94
CA LEU A 229 8.44 9.49 -12.91
C LEU A 229 8.42 10.59 -13.96
N ARG A 230 7.24 10.97 -14.49
CA ARG A 230 7.11 12.09 -15.43
C ARG A 230 7.58 13.41 -14.82
N LEU A 231 7.26 13.63 -13.54
CA LEU A 231 7.72 14.82 -12.81
C LEU A 231 9.21 14.77 -12.53
N ILE A 232 9.75 13.64 -12.11
CA ILE A 232 11.18 13.43 -11.87
C ILE A 232 11.98 13.74 -13.15
N ASP A 233 11.57 13.18 -14.29
CA ASP A 233 12.21 13.42 -15.57
C ASP A 233 12.16 14.91 -15.96
N TYR A 234 10.99 15.53 -15.79
CA TYR A 234 10.85 16.97 -16.07
C TYR A 234 11.77 17.82 -15.20
N LEU A 235 11.78 17.58 -13.87
CA LEU A 235 12.62 18.34 -12.94
C LEU A 235 14.12 18.12 -13.21
N ALA A 236 14.54 16.89 -13.52
CA ALA A 236 15.91 16.57 -13.87
C ALA A 236 16.34 17.22 -15.19
N ASP A 237 15.47 17.23 -16.20
CA ASP A 237 15.75 17.85 -17.49
C ASP A 237 15.81 19.39 -17.39
N GLU A 238 14.93 20.03 -16.61
CA GLU A 238 15.01 21.48 -16.37
C GLU A 238 16.30 21.84 -15.62
N PHE A 239 16.66 21.07 -14.58
CA PHE A 239 17.92 21.28 -13.87
C PHE A 239 19.14 21.08 -14.79
N LYS A 240 19.12 20.06 -15.65
CA LYS A 240 20.19 19.83 -16.62
C LYS A 240 20.32 20.96 -17.64
N LYS A 241 19.21 21.55 -18.07
CA LYS A 241 19.22 22.74 -18.96
C LYS A 241 19.83 23.96 -18.27
N ASP A 242 19.53 24.17 -16.98
CA ASP A 242 19.97 25.33 -16.20
C ASP A 242 21.42 25.17 -15.71
N GLN A 243 21.78 24.03 -15.15
CA GLN A 243 23.04 23.79 -14.45
C GLN A 243 24.01 22.84 -15.20
N GLY A 244 23.61 22.22 -16.32
CA GLY A 244 24.44 21.29 -17.10
C GLY A 244 24.64 19.92 -16.46
N ILE A 245 24.02 19.63 -15.30
CA ILE A 245 24.21 18.40 -14.52
C ILE A 245 22.94 17.54 -14.58
N ASP A 246 23.10 16.26 -14.88
CA ASP A 246 22.01 15.28 -14.85
C ASP A 246 21.91 14.63 -13.46
N LEU A 247 20.85 14.95 -12.72
CA LEU A 247 20.63 14.46 -11.36
C LEU A 247 20.28 12.97 -11.28
N ARG A 248 19.89 12.33 -12.40
CA ARG A 248 19.49 10.91 -12.43
C ARG A 248 20.66 9.95 -12.19
N GLY A 249 21.88 10.41 -12.33
CA GLY A 249 23.09 9.64 -12.02
C GLY A 249 23.46 9.59 -10.54
N ASP A 250 22.90 10.46 -9.73
CA ASP A 250 23.12 10.53 -8.27
C ASP A 250 21.89 9.97 -7.53
N LYS A 251 22.06 8.84 -6.85
CA LYS A 251 20.95 8.14 -6.17
C LYS A 251 20.32 8.96 -5.06
N MET A 252 21.10 9.77 -4.33
CA MET A 252 20.58 10.64 -3.29
C MET A 252 19.77 11.80 -3.89
N ALA A 253 20.30 12.42 -4.95
CA ALA A 253 19.59 13.47 -5.68
C ALA A 253 18.28 12.93 -6.29
N LEU A 254 18.35 11.74 -6.90
CA LEU A 254 17.17 11.06 -7.47
C LEU A 254 16.09 10.77 -6.44
N GLN A 255 16.47 10.29 -5.24
CA GLN A 255 15.52 10.06 -4.16
C GLN A 255 14.88 11.37 -3.65
N ARG A 256 15.66 12.44 -3.53
CA ARG A 256 15.14 13.77 -3.19
C ARG A 256 14.20 14.32 -4.26
N LEU A 257 14.50 14.09 -5.54
CA LEU A 257 13.59 14.43 -6.64
C LEU A 257 12.29 13.63 -6.55
N LYS A 258 12.37 12.33 -6.23
CA LYS A 258 11.18 11.48 -6.06
C LYS A 258 10.25 12.00 -4.98
N GLU A 259 10.78 12.29 -3.80
CA GLU A 259 9.98 12.83 -2.69
C GLU A 259 9.37 14.18 -3.02
N ALA A 260 10.14 15.06 -3.69
CA ALA A 260 9.64 16.36 -4.11
C ALA A 260 8.58 16.26 -5.21
N ALA A 261 8.72 15.32 -6.14
CA ALA A 261 7.74 15.05 -7.20
C ALA A 261 6.43 14.50 -6.62
N GLU A 262 6.50 13.51 -5.72
CA GLU A 262 5.33 12.97 -5.02
C GLU A 262 4.59 14.07 -4.25
N LYS A 263 5.33 14.88 -3.47
CA LYS A 263 4.79 16.01 -2.71
C LYS A 263 4.13 17.03 -3.64
N ALA A 264 4.81 17.44 -4.70
CA ALA A 264 4.28 18.41 -5.66
C ALA A 264 3.00 17.88 -6.36
N LYS A 265 2.97 16.60 -6.75
CA LYS A 265 1.77 15.94 -7.29
C LYS A 265 0.59 16.02 -6.32
N MET A 266 0.82 15.75 -5.04
CA MET A 266 -0.21 15.82 -3.99
C MET A 266 -0.71 17.25 -3.80
N GLU A 267 0.20 18.23 -3.68
CA GLU A 267 -0.15 19.65 -3.51
C GLU A 267 -0.94 20.20 -4.71
N LEU A 268 -0.58 19.79 -5.94
CA LEU A 268 -1.28 20.19 -7.16
C LEU A 268 -2.66 19.55 -7.31
N SER A 269 -3.03 18.59 -6.47
CA SER A 269 -4.41 18.10 -6.40
C SER A 269 -5.36 19.12 -5.76
N THR A 270 -4.87 20.01 -4.89
CA THR A 270 -5.64 21.07 -4.23
C THR A 270 -5.27 22.46 -4.71
N SER A 271 -4.00 22.71 -5.02
CA SER A 271 -3.47 24.00 -5.46
C SER A 271 -3.29 24.08 -6.97
N MET A 272 -3.29 25.28 -7.54
CA MET A 272 -3.04 25.51 -8.97
C MET A 272 -1.54 25.55 -9.31
N GLU A 273 -0.71 25.83 -8.33
CA GLU A 273 0.76 25.89 -8.45
C GLU A 273 1.43 25.50 -7.13
N THR A 274 2.67 25.04 -7.22
CA THR A 274 3.55 24.75 -6.08
C THR A 274 5.00 25.03 -6.43
N ASP A 275 5.83 25.25 -5.43
CA ASP A 275 7.27 25.47 -5.58
C ASP A 275 8.05 24.21 -5.18
N VAL A 276 8.80 23.64 -6.13
CA VAL A 276 9.73 22.54 -5.88
C VAL A 276 11.09 23.14 -5.55
N ASN A 277 11.42 23.18 -4.26
CA ASN A 277 12.66 23.78 -3.76
C ASN A 277 13.53 22.70 -3.07
N LEU A 278 14.66 22.36 -3.71
CA LEU A 278 15.64 21.39 -3.21
C LEU A 278 17.01 22.07 -3.07
N PRO A 279 17.29 22.70 -1.93
CA PRO A 279 18.59 23.31 -1.66
C PRO A 279 19.67 22.21 -1.56
N PHE A 280 20.88 22.52 -2.02
CA PHE A 280 22.04 21.63 -1.96
C PHE A 280 21.75 20.24 -2.55
N ILE A 281 21.10 20.20 -3.74
CA ILE A 281 20.72 18.93 -4.36
C ILE A 281 21.94 18.19 -4.91
N THR A 282 22.94 18.92 -5.37
CA THR A 282 24.25 18.42 -5.81
C THR A 282 25.30 19.52 -5.69
N ALA A 283 26.55 19.22 -6.04
CA ALA A 283 27.65 20.19 -6.09
C ALA A 283 28.59 19.87 -7.26
N ASP A 284 29.23 20.92 -7.80
CA ASP A 284 30.33 20.81 -8.77
C ASP A 284 31.54 21.66 -8.32
N ALA A 285 32.52 21.83 -9.19
CA ALA A 285 33.73 22.62 -8.91
C ALA A 285 33.43 24.10 -8.60
N SER A 286 32.25 24.63 -8.99
CA SER A 286 31.81 25.99 -8.70
C SER A 286 31.03 26.12 -7.38
N GLY A 287 30.77 25.02 -6.69
CA GLY A 287 30.09 24.99 -5.40
C GLY A 287 28.75 24.26 -5.43
N PRO A 288 27.96 24.41 -4.35
CA PRO A 288 26.65 23.76 -4.22
C PRO A 288 25.64 24.28 -5.24
N LYS A 289 24.79 23.39 -5.72
CA LYS A 289 23.72 23.66 -6.67
C LYS A 289 22.35 23.44 -6.02
N HIS A 290 21.37 24.25 -6.41
CA HIS A 290 20.03 24.24 -5.86
C HIS A 290 19.03 24.10 -7.00
N LEU A 291 17.98 23.30 -6.80
CA LEU A 291 16.85 23.24 -7.71
C LEU A 291 15.71 24.08 -7.10
N ASN A 292 15.21 25.03 -7.87
CA ASN A 292 14.01 25.82 -7.51
C ASN A 292 13.15 26.00 -8.76
N ILE A 293 12.05 25.26 -8.83
CA ILE A 293 11.17 25.24 -10.00
C ILE A 293 9.73 25.46 -9.54
N LYS A 294 9.06 26.46 -10.10
CA LYS A 294 7.63 26.64 -9.95
C LYS A 294 6.90 25.69 -10.90
N LEU A 295 6.03 24.82 -10.34
CA LEU A 295 5.26 23.85 -11.09
C LEU A 295 3.78 24.19 -11.00
N THR A 296 3.10 24.22 -12.14
CA THR A 296 1.64 24.42 -12.21
C THR A 296 0.90 23.12 -12.44
N ARG A 297 -0.37 23.05 -11.99
CA ARG A 297 -1.26 21.93 -12.27
C ARG A 297 -1.37 21.67 -13.78
N ALA A 298 -1.55 22.71 -14.59
CA ALA A 298 -1.61 22.56 -16.05
C ALA A 298 -0.35 21.95 -16.64
N LYS A 299 0.84 22.24 -16.09
CA LYS A 299 2.10 21.62 -16.51
C LYS A 299 2.14 20.14 -16.15
N LEU A 300 1.73 19.78 -14.92
CA LEU A 300 1.61 18.38 -14.50
C LEU A 300 0.68 17.61 -15.44
N GLU A 301 -0.52 18.13 -15.67
CA GLU A 301 -1.53 17.51 -16.55
C GLU A 301 -1.01 17.30 -17.99
N ALA A 302 -0.26 18.28 -18.51
CA ALA A 302 0.39 18.14 -19.83
C ALA A 302 1.48 17.06 -19.84
N LEU A 303 2.22 16.86 -18.75
CA LEU A 303 3.27 15.84 -18.64
C LEU A 303 2.73 14.41 -18.54
N VAL A 304 1.52 14.25 -18.00
CA VAL A 304 0.91 12.94 -17.72
C VAL A 304 -0.30 12.62 -18.62
N GLY A 305 -0.54 13.40 -19.66
CA GLY A 305 -1.71 13.25 -20.53
C GLY A 305 -1.82 11.86 -21.16
N ASP A 306 -0.70 11.29 -21.60
CA ASP A 306 -0.64 9.94 -22.15
C ASP A 306 -0.97 8.83 -21.13
N LEU A 307 -0.66 9.04 -19.84
CA LEU A 307 -1.03 8.13 -18.76
C LEU A 307 -2.53 8.21 -18.47
N LEU A 308 -3.09 9.43 -18.48
CA LEU A 308 -4.54 9.63 -18.34
C LEU A 308 -5.33 9.00 -19.50
N ASP A 309 -4.80 9.01 -20.71
CA ASP A 309 -5.44 8.39 -21.88
C ASP A 309 -5.51 6.85 -21.76
N LYS A 310 -4.54 6.22 -21.10
CA LYS A 310 -4.53 4.76 -20.86
C LYS A 310 -5.68 4.28 -19.98
N LEU A 311 -6.30 5.14 -19.17
CA LEU A 311 -7.39 4.79 -18.27
C LEU A 311 -8.69 4.47 -19.00
N GLU A 312 -8.89 5.02 -20.22
CA GLU A 312 -10.16 4.94 -20.94
C GLU A 312 -10.45 3.54 -21.47
N GLN A 313 -9.48 2.91 -22.13
CA GLN A 313 -9.69 1.61 -22.78
C GLN A 313 -10.09 0.48 -21.83
N PRO A 314 -9.44 0.30 -20.65
CA PRO A 314 -9.89 -0.69 -19.66
C PRO A 314 -11.33 -0.45 -19.19
N CYS A 315 -11.73 0.80 -18.95
CA CYS A 315 -13.10 1.15 -18.54
C CYS A 315 -14.13 0.76 -19.61
N ARG A 316 -13.86 1.09 -20.87
CA ARG A 316 -14.75 0.72 -21.98
C ARG A 316 -14.85 -0.79 -22.17
N THR A 317 -13.73 -1.49 -21.98
CA THR A 317 -13.69 -2.96 -22.08
C THR A 317 -14.49 -3.60 -20.95
N ALA A 318 -14.32 -3.14 -19.70
CA ALA A 318 -15.08 -3.67 -18.57
C ALA A 318 -16.59 -3.47 -18.73
N MET A 319 -17.03 -2.28 -19.15
CA MET A 319 -18.45 -2.02 -19.45
C MET A 319 -18.97 -2.93 -20.56
N LYS A 320 -18.21 -3.10 -21.65
CA LYS A 320 -18.57 -3.99 -22.75
C LYS A 320 -18.70 -5.44 -22.30
N ASP A 321 -17.73 -5.94 -21.53
CA ASP A 321 -17.72 -7.32 -21.04
C ASP A 321 -18.88 -7.57 -20.05
N ALA A 322 -19.27 -6.54 -19.28
CA ALA A 322 -20.46 -6.57 -18.42
C ALA A 322 -21.80 -6.43 -19.20
N GLY A 323 -21.75 -6.15 -20.50
CA GLY A 323 -22.95 -5.88 -21.31
C GLY A 323 -23.66 -4.58 -20.97
N LEU A 324 -22.95 -3.59 -20.41
CA LEU A 324 -23.47 -2.33 -19.93
C LEU A 324 -22.88 -1.13 -20.68
N SER A 325 -23.62 -0.03 -20.67
CA SER A 325 -23.15 1.28 -21.12
C SER A 325 -22.96 2.23 -19.93
N ALA A 326 -22.32 3.39 -20.15
CA ALA A 326 -22.16 4.41 -19.12
C ALA A 326 -23.48 4.85 -18.47
N LYS A 327 -24.59 4.81 -19.22
CA LYS A 327 -25.92 5.19 -18.73
C LYS A 327 -26.52 4.19 -17.75
N ASP A 328 -26.11 2.92 -17.86
CA ASP A 328 -26.61 1.83 -17.02
C ASP A 328 -25.91 1.80 -15.66
N ILE A 329 -24.75 2.46 -15.52
CA ILE A 329 -24.03 2.57 -14.26
C ILE A 329 -24.76 3.58 -13.35
N ASN A 330 -25.09 3.20 -12.13
CA ASN A 330 -25.74 4.07 -11.15
C ASN A 330 -24.73 4.98 -10.46
N GLU A 331 -23.63 4.43 -9.99
CA GLU A 331 -22.59 5.14 -9.24
C GLU A 331 -21.18 4.73 -9.68
N VAL A 332 -20.24 5.68 -9.56
CA VAL A 332 -18.81 5.43 -9.79
C VAL A 332 -18.05 5.69 -8.51
N ILE A 333 -17.49 4.65 -7.92
CA ILE A 333 -16.74 4.70 -6.68
C ILE A 333 -15.27 4.90 -6.99
N LEU A 334 -14.66 5.93 -6.38
CA LEU A 334 -13.23 6.21 -6.52
C LEU A 334 -12.43 5.56 -5.39
N VAL A 335 -11.41 4.82 -5.78
CA VAL A 335 -10.48 4.11 -4.89
C VAL A 335 -9.05 4.42 -5.29
N GLY A 336 -8.13 4.38 -4.32
CA GLY A 336 -6.72 4.69 -4.53
C GLY A 336 -6.41 6.19 -4.51
N GLY A 337 -5.26 6.54 -3.96
CA GLY A 337 -4.86 7.94 -3.71
C GLY A 337 -4.77 8.81 -4.98
N MET A 338 -4.50 8.22 -6.15
CA MET A 338 -4.43 8.95 -7.43
C MET A 338 -5.77 9.47 -7.91
N THR A 339 -6.88 8.91 -7.45
CA THR A 339 -8.23 9.41 -7.78
C THR A 339 -8.54 10.78 -7.15
N ARG A 340 -7.69 11.26 -6.25
CA ARG A 340 -7.76 12.63 -5.72
C ARG A 340 -7.34 13.68 -6.75
N MET A 341 -6.59 13.30 -7.80
CA MET A 341 -6.12 14.21 -8.84
C MET A 341 -7.31 14.71 -9.68
N PRO A 342 -7.51 16.04 -9.84
CA PRO A 342 -8.63 16.61 -10.59
C PRO A 342 -8.74 16.08 -12.02
N ALA A 343 -7.62 15.96 -12.74
CA ALA A 343 -7.61 15.44 -14.11
C ALA A 343 -8.08 13.99 -14.20
N VAL A 344 -7.83 13.14 -13.17
CA VAL A 344 -8.38 11.78 -13.10
C VAL A 344 -9.89 11.83 -12.92
N GLN A 345 -10.41 12.65 -11.99
CA GLN A 345 -11.85 12.81 -11.76
C GLN A 345 -12.57 13.32 -13.01
N GLU A 346 -11.98 14.27 -13.71
CA GLU A 346 -12.49 14.78 -15.00
C GLU A 346 -12.53 13.68 -16.08
N ARG A 347 -11.50 12.83 -16.13
CA ARG A 347 -11.46 11.70 -17.06
C ARG A 347 -12.54 10.67 -16.71
N VAL A 348 -12.72 10.32 -15.46
CA VAL A 348 -13.79 9.43 -14.97
C VAL A 348 -15.16 9.99 -15.34
N LYS A 349 -15.41 11.28 -15.10
CA LYS A 349 -16.65 11.94 -15.48
C LYS A 349 -16.93 11.86 -16.98
N LYS A 350 -15.90 12.00 -17.81
CA LYS A 350 -16.04 11.87 -19.28
C LYS A 350 -16.35 10.44 -19.72
N ILE A 351 -15.75 9.44 -19.08
CA ILE A 351 -15.91 8.01 -19.43
C ILE A 351 -17.31 7.52 -19.05
N PHE A 352 -17.77 7.84 -17.83
CA PHE A 352 -19.03 7.34 -17.28
C PHE A 352 -20.20 8.31 -17.40
N GLU A 353 -19.98 9.51 -17.95
CA GLU A 353 -20.99 10.57 -18.11
C GLU A 353 -21.66 10.97 -16.79
N LYS A 354 -20.97 10.77 -15.65
CA LYS A 354 -21.45 11.01 -14.29
C LYS A 354 -20.35 11.60 -13.41
N ASP A 355 -20.76 12.34 -12.41
CA ASP A 355 -19.85 12.75 -11.32
C ASP A 355 -19.54 11.53 -10.43
N PRO A 356 -18.28 11.27 -10.08
CA PRO A 356 -17.94 10.18 -9.20
C PRO A 356 -18.47 10.40 -7.78
N HIS A 357 -18.78 9.30 -7.09
CA HIS A 357 -19.20 9.33 -5.69
C HIS A 357 -18.07 9.82 -4.77
N LYS A 358 -18.39 10.74 -3.84
CA LYS A 358 -17.41 11.38 -2.94
C LYS A 358 -17.58 10.98 -1.47
N GLY A 359 -18.47 10.03 -1.17
CA GLY A 359 -18.83 9.65 0.20
C GLY A 359 -17.87 8.69 0.89
N VAL A 360 -16.85 8.16 0.19
CA VAL A 360 -15.87 7.22 0.75
C VAL A 360 -14.47 7.80 0.71
N ASN A 361 -13.64 7.44 1.70
CA ASN A 361 -12.23 7.78 1.67
C ASN A 361 -11.48 6.78 0.78
N PRO A 362 -10.89 7.21 -0.35
CA PRO A 362 -10.26 6.32 -1.32
C PRO A 362 -9.01 5.59 -0.79
N ASP A 363 -8.41 6.04 0.32
CA ASP A 363 -7.23 5.42 0.94
C ASP A 363 -7.60 4.39 2.02
N GLU A 364 -8.88 4.33 2.43
CA GLU A 364 -9.33 3.51 3.57
C GLU A 364 -10.41 2.49 3.20
N VAL A 365 -11.19 2.78 2.18
CA VAL A 365 -12.40 2.01 1.82
C VAL A 365 -12.09 0.54 1.55
N VAL A 366 -10.92 0.23 1.01
CA VAL A 366 -10.47 -1.14 0.71
C VAL A 366 -10.22 -1.92 2.01
N ALA A 367 -9.51 -1.33 2.97
CA ALA A 367 -9.26 -1.95 4.27
C ALA A 367 -10.55 -2.18 5.07
N LEU A 368 -11.46 -1.20 5.04
CA LEU A 368 -12.79 -1.34 5.65
C LEU A 368 -13.56 -2.52 5.04
N GLY A 369 -13.58 -2.65 3.72
CA GLY A 369 -14.23 -3.77 3.05
C GLY A 369 -13.58 -5.12 3.34
N ALA A 370 -12.26 -5.17 3.46
CA ALA A 370 -11.54 -6.36 3.88
C ALA A 370 -11.90 -6.77 5.32
N ALA A 371 -12.07 -5.82 6.24
CA ALA A 371 -12.52 -6.08 7.60
C ALA A 371 -13.98 -6.59 7.62
N ILE A 372 -14.88 -6.02 6.83
CA ILE A 372 -16.25 -6.49 6.65
C ILE A 372 -16.25 -7.94 6.16
N GLN A 373 -15.43 -8.27 5.15
CA GLN A 373 -15.28 -9.66 4.69
C GLN A 373 -14.78 -10.59 5.80
N GLY A 374 -13.87 -10.12 6.66
CA GLY A 374 -13.44 -10.83 7.87
C GLY A 374 -14.62 -11.11 8.80
N GLY A 375 -15.47 -10.13 9.03
CA GLY A 375 -16.72 -10.26 9.80
C GLY A 375 -17.71 -11.26 9.19
N VAL A 376 -17.86 -11.27 7.86
CA VAL A 376 -18.68 -12.27 7.13
C VAL A 376 -18.14 -13.69 7.37
N LEU A 377 -16.83 -13.88 7.25
CA LEU A 377 -16.20 -15.20 7.44
C LEU A 377 -16.30 -15.72 8.87
N LYS A 378 -16.40 -14.84 9.87
CA LYS A 378 -16.59 -15.20 11.29
C LYS A 378 -18.07 -15.28 11.67
N GLY A 379 -18.99 -14.82 10.82
CA GLY A 379 -20.43 -14.80 11.08
C GLY A 379 -20.91 -13.60 11.92
N ASP A 380 -20.04 -12.59 12.10
CA ASP A 380 -20.37 -11.32 12.76
C ASP A 380 -21.25 -10.44 11.84
N VAL A 381 -20.98 -10.49 10.53
CA VAL A 381 -21.80 -9.87 9.48
C VAL A 381 -22.58 -10.98 8.76
N LYS A 382 -23.90 -10.82 8.69
CA LYS A 382 -24.81 -11.81 8.09
C LYS A 382 -25.44 -11.26 6.82
N ASP A 383 -25.98 -12.18 6.02
CA ASP A 383 -26.76 -11.85 4.82
C ASP A 383 -25.94 -11.10 3.75
N VAL A 384 -24.64 -11.37 3.68
CA VAL A 384 -23.73 -10.86 2.64
C VAL A 384 -23.16 -12.02 1.83
N LEU A 385 -23.38 -11.99 0.51
CA LEU A 385 -22.82 -12.92 -0.47
C LEU A 385 -21.96 -12.16 -1.47
N LEU A 386 -20.69 -12.56 -1.54
CA LEU A 386 -19.73 -12.01 -2.47
C LEU A 386 -19.42 -13.00 -3.58
N LEU A 387 -19.65 -12.61 -4.84
CA LEU A 387 -19.33 -13.36 -6.04
C LEU A 387 -18.31 -12.58 -6.86
N ASP A 388 -17.08 -13.07 -6.87
CA ASP A 388 -15.97 -12.49 -7.62
C ASP A 388 -15.75 -13.23 -8.95
N VAL A 389 -14.85 -12.74 -9.81
CA VAL A 389 -14.59 -13.32 -11.13
C VAL A 389 -13.09 -13.51 -11.38
N THR A 390 -12.75 -14.47 -12.25
CA THR A 390 -11.39 -14.57 -12.78
C THR A 390 -11.12 -13.46 -13.81
N PRO A 391 -10.00 -12.69 -13.68
CA PRO A 391 -9.75 -11.56 -14.57
C PRO A 391 -9.31 -11.96 -15.98
N LEU A 392 -8.76 -13.17 -16.13
CA LEU A 392 -8.20 -13.69 -17.38
C LEU A 392 -8.66 -15.12 -17.65
N SER A 393 -8.76 -15.47 -18.94
CA SER A 393 -9.06 -16.82 -19.36
C SER A 393 -7.95 -17.80 -19.00
N LEU A 394 -8.33 -19.03 -18.66
CA LEU A 394 -7.44 -20.13 -18.30
C LEU A 394 -7.62 -21.29 -19.27
N GLY A 395 -6.51 -21.92 -19.64
CA GLY A 395 -6.54 -23.04 -20.58
C GLY A 395 -5.24 -23.79 -20.65
N ILE A 396 -5.14 -24.67 -21.62
CA ILE A 396 -3.93 -25.46 -21.90
C ILE A 396 -3.47 -25.29 -23.34
N GLU A 397 -2.16 -25.53 -23.55
CA GLU A 397 -1.61 -25.68 -24.89
C GLU A 397 -2.10 -26.98 -25.52
N THR A 398 -2.62 -26.90 -26.73
CA THR A 398 -3.04 -28.04 -27.55
C THR A 398 -2.23 -28.11 -28.84
N LEU A 399 -2.53 -29.11 -29.67
CA LEU A 399 -1.81 -29.39 -30.93
C LEU A 399 -1.72 -28.10 -31.80
N GLY A 400 -0.50 -27.81 -32.30
CA GLY A 400 -0.24 -26.64 -33.10
C GLY A 400 0.14 -25.39 -32.26
N GLY A 401 0.35 -25.51 -30.94
CA GLY A 401 0.73 -24.40 -30.07
C GLY A 401 -0.42 -23.42 -29.82
N VAL A 402 -1.66 -23.87 -29.91
CA VAL A 402 -2.86 -23.10 -29.67
C VAL A 402 -3.27 -23.19 -28.21
N MET A 403 -3.76 -22.08 -27.64
CA MET A 403 -4.40 -22.09 -26.32
C MET A 403 -5.87 -22.47 -26.44
N THR A 404 -6.22 -23.63 -25.87
CA THR A 404 -7.61 -24.04 -25.69
C THR A 404 -8.08 -23.59 -24.32
N ARG A 405 -9.07 -22.69 -24.28
CA ARG A 405 -9.64 -22.12 -23.06
C ARG A 405 -10.63 -23.12 -22.44
N LEU A 406 -10.50 -23.34 -21.12
CA LEU A 406 -11.45 -24.10 -20.33
C LEU A 406 -12.31 -23.19 -19.46
N ILE A 407 -11.70 -22.11 -18.93
CA ILE A 407 -12.40 -21.10 -18.16
C ILE A 407 -12.19 -19.76 -18.86
N GLU A 408 -13.27 -19.11 -19.24
CA GLU A 408 -13.24 -17.78 -19.85
C GLU A 408 -13.06 -16.70 -18.78
N LYS A 409 -12.46 -15.55 -19.16
CA LYS A 409 -12.40 -14.36 -18.31
C LYS A 409 -13.79 -13.97 -17.81
N ASN A 410 -13.85 -13.32 -16.67
CA ASN A 410 -15.09 -12.91 -16.00
C ASN A 410 -16.04 -14.08 -15.64
N THR A 411 -15.50 -15.32 -15.54
CA THR A 411 -16.23 -16.44 -14.94
C THR A 411 -16.25 -16.28 -13.42
N THR A 412 -17.45 -16.35 -12.83
CA THR A 412 -17.65 -16.28 -11.36
C THR A 412 -16.85 -17.37 -10.64
N ILE A 413 -16.20 -17.02 -9.56
CA ILE A 413 -15.42 -17.91 -8.70
C ILE A 413 -16.04 -18.00 -7.28
N PRO A 414 -15.94 -19.17 -6.58
CA PRO A 414 -15.21 -20.39 -6.98
C PRO A 414 -15.88 -21.13 -8.15
N THR A 415 -15.07 -21.78 -9.00
CA THR A 415 -15.57 -22.55 -10.14
C THR A 415 -14.69 -23.75 -10.47
N LYS A 416 -15.31 -24.78 -11.04
CA LYS A 416 -14.64 -25.98 -11.50
C LYS A 416 -15.13 -26.36 -12.90
N LYS A 417 -14.20 -26.54 -13.85
CA LYS A 417 -14.52 -26.98 -15.20
C LYS A 417 -13.56 -28.05 -15.67
N SER A 418 -14.09 -29.05 -16.36
CA SER A 418 -13.34 -30.16 -16.94
C SER A 418 -13.61 -30.28 -18.43
N GLN A 419 -12.58 -30.71 -19.18
CA GLN A 419 -12.69 -31.05 -20.59
C GLN A 419 -11.82 -32.25 -20.92
N ILE A 420 -12.31 -33.11 -21.83
CA ILE A 420 -11.59 -34.30 -22.28
C ILE A 420 -10.72 -33.94 -23.49
N PHE A 421 -9.45 -34.29 -23.39
CA PHE A 421 -8.43 -34.21 -24.44
C PHE A 421 -7.92 -35.60 -24.80
N SER A 422 -7.09 -35.68 -25.83
CA SER A 422 -6.51 -36.95 -26.25
C SER A 422 -5.05 -36.79 -26.65
N THR A 423 -4.38 -37.93 -26.93
CA THR A 423 -3.00 -37.99 -27.42
C THR A 423 -2.88 -37.48 -28.86
N ALA A 424 -1.77 -36.82 -29.17
CA ALA A 424 -1.45 -36.28 -30.49
C ALA A 424 -0.70 -37.31 -31.39
N ALA A 425 -0.10 -38.33 -30.79
CA ALA A 425 0.65 -39.34 -31.50
C ALA A 425 0.23 -40.76 -31.07
N ASP A 426 0.47 -41.77 -31.96
CA ASP A 426 0.23 -43.17 -31.67
C ASP A 426 1.18 -43.66 -30.56
N SER A 427 0.65 -44.52 -29.69
CA SER A 427 1.40 -45.15 -28.59
C SER A 427 2.12 -44.15 -27.65
N GLN A 428 1.59 -42.96 -27.51
CA GLN A 428 2.13 -41.91 -26.66
C GLN A 428 1.99 -42.30 -25.17
N PRO A 429 3.10 -42.50 -24.41
CA PRO A 429 3.05 -43.03 -23.05
C PRO A 429 2.79 -41.95 -21.98
N ALA A 430 2.86 -40.66 -22.37
CA ALA A 430 2.68 -39.52 -21.50
C ALA A 430 2.12 -38.32 -22.26
N VAL A 431 1.40 -37.42 -21.57
CA VAL A 431 0.97 -36.12 -22.07
C VAL A 431 1.52 -35.01 -21.20
N SER A 432 2.08 -33.99 -21.83
CA SER A 432 2.51 -32.78 -21.12
C SER A 432 1.37 -31.77 -21.08
N ILE A 433 0.95 -31.38 -19.89
CA ILE A 433 -0.07 -30.36 -19.65
C ILE A 433 0.63 -29.04 -19.42
N HIS A 434 0.52 -28.12 -20.38
CA HIS A 434 1.03 -26.76 -20.28
C HIS A 434 -0.12 -25.82 -19.94
N VAL A 435 -0.16 -25.35 -18.70
CA VAL A 435 -1.21 -24.48 -18.17
C VAL A 435 -0.91 -23.04 -18.50
N LEU A 436 -1.90 -22.35 -19.05
CA LEU A 436 -1.79 -20.99 -19.60
C LEU A 436 -2.86 -20.07 -19.05
N GLN A 437 -2.52 -18.79 -18.95
CA GLN A 437 -3.44 -17.70 -18.61
C GLN A 437 -3.28 -16.56 -19.60
N GLY A 438 -4.39 -16.03 -20.11
CA GLY A 438 -4.42 -14.90 -21.02
C GLY A 438 -5.47 -15.00 -22.12
N GLU A 439 -5.49 -13.98 -23.00
CA GLU A 439 -6.54 -13.82 -24.03
C GLU A 439 -6.04 -14.11 -25.46
N ARG A 440 -4.75 -14.46 -25.61
CA ARG A 440 -4.17 -14.70 -26.95
C ARG A 440 -4.47 -16.11 -27.42
N GLU A 441 -4.64 -16.29 -28.72
CA GLU A 441 -4.92 -17.62 -29.32
C GLU A 441 -3.71 -18.55 -29.29
N MET A 442 -2.49 -18.00 -29.41
CA MET A 442 -1.26 -18.80 -29.42
C MET A 442 -0.68 -18.97 -28.02
N ALA A 443 -0.36 -20.20 -27.65
CA ALA A 443 0.18 -20.57 -26.35
C ALA A 443 1.42 -19.75 -25.96
N ALA A 444 2.36 -19.55 -26.90
CA ALA A 444 3.61 -18.83 -26.69
C ALA A 444 3.44 -17.35 -26.31
N THR A 445 2.28 -16.77 -26.57
CA THR A 445 1.98 -15.36 -26.29
C THR A 445 1.14 -15.15 -25.03
N ASN A 446 0.78 -16.25 -24.34
CA ASN A 446 0.08 -16.22 -23.07
C ASN A 446 1.06 -16.52 -21.91
N LYS A 447 0.64 -16.19 -20.69
CA LYS A 447 1.43 -16.46 -19.50
C LYS A 447 1.40 -17.95 -19.18
N THR A 448 2.57 -18.57 -19.04
CA THR A 448 2.71 -19.90 -18.49
C THR A 448 2.49 -19.86 -16.98
N LEU A 449 1.50 -20.61 -16.48
CA LEU A 449 1.29 -20.83 -15.06
C LEU A 449 2.06 -22.03 -14.54
N GLY A 450 2.19 -23.08 -15.36
CA GLY A 450 2.93 -24.28 -14.98
C GLY A 450 2.93 -25.34 -16.07
N ARG A 451 3.76 -26.37 -15.87
CA ARG A 451 3.80 -27.57 -16.72
C ARG A 451 3.92 -28.81 -15.85
N PHE A 452 3.20 -29.85 -16.19
CA PHE A 452 3.35 -31.18 -15.57
C PHE A 452 3.05 -32.26 -16.57
N GLU A 453 3.45 -33.48 -16.27
CA GLU A 453 3.26 -34.65 -17.16
C GLU A 453 2.37 -35.68 -16.50
N LEU A 454 1.36 -36.14 -17.23
CA LEU A 454 0.62 -37.36 -16.91
C LEU A 454 1.29 -38.54 -17.65
N VAL A 455 1.89 -39.45 -16.88
CA VAL A 455 2.66 -40.58 -17.39
C VAL A 455 1.93 -41.91 -17.23
N GLY A 456 2.31 -42.90 -18.03
CA GLY A 456 1.80 -44.26 -17.94
C GLY A 456 0.42 -44.45 -18.58
N ILE A 457 0.20 -43.72 -19.66
CA ILE A 457 -0.93 -43.92 -20.57
C ILE A 457 -0.68 -45.22 -21.35
N PRO A 458 -1.65 -46.14 -21.43
CA PRO A 458 -1.50 -47.34 -22.21
C PRO A 458 -1.29 -47.05 -23.70
N PRO A 459 -0.46 -47.84 -24.41
CA PRO A 459 -0.30 -47.69 -25.84
C PRO A 459 -1.65 -47.82 -26.57
N ALA A 460 -2.01 -46.81 -27.32
CA ALA A 460 -3.24 -46.74 -28.12
C ALA A 460 -3.02 -45.84 -29.34
N PRO A 461 -3.82 -45.97 -30.40
CA PRO A 461 -3.82 -44.99 -31.48
C PRO A 461 -4.11 -43.56 -30.97
N ARG A 462 -3.54 -42.55 -31.64
CA ARG A 462 -3.84 -41.16 -31.36
C ARG A 462 -5.35 -40.88 -31.37
N GLY A 463 -5.80 -40.03 -30.47
CA GLY A 463 -7.23 -39.68 -30.37
C GLY A 463 -8.07 -40.68 -29.56
N VAL A 464 -7.54 -41.88 -29.19
CA VAL A 464 -8.26 -42.90 -28.40
C VAL A 464 -8.18 -42.65 -26.88
N PRO A 465 -7.00 -42.37 -26.27
CA PRO A 465 -6.94 -42.11 -24.86
C PRO A 465 -7.79 -40.88 -24.48
N GLN A 466 -8.51 -40.98 -23.36
CA GLN A 466 -9.34 -39.89 -22.81
C GLN A 466 -8.68 -39.31 -21.58
N ILE A 467 -8.12 -38.15 -21.74
CA ILE A 467 -7.44 -37.37 -20.69
C ILE A 467 -8.34 -36.24 -20.24
N GLU A 468 -8.95 -36.37 -19.08
CA GLU A 468 -9.77 -35.33 -18.47
C GLU A 468 -8.86 -34.32 -17.78
N VAL A 469 -8.87 -33.07 -18.27
CA VAL A 469 -8.16 -31.95 -17.64
C VAL A 469 -9.20 -31.10 -16.90
N THR A 470 -8.95 -30.92 -15.61
CA THR A 470 -9.84 -30.18 -14.71
C THR A 470 -9.12 -28.93 -14.18
N PHE A 471 -9.77 -27.79 -14.31
CA PHE A 471 -9.41 -26.54 -13.63
C PHE A 471 -10.35 -26.33 -12.46
N ASP A 472 -9.79 -26.09 -11.29
CA ASP A 472 -10.50 -25.82 -10.04
C ASP A 472 -9.97 -24.53 -9.44
N ILE A 473 -10.79 -23.46 -9.42
CA ILE A 473 -10.46 -22.15 -8.89
C ILE A 473 -11.17 -21.97 -7.56
N ASP A 474 -10.40 -21.73 -6.50
CA ASP A 474 -10.97 -21.47 -5.19
C ASP A 474 -11.51 -20.02 -5.07
N ALA A 475 -12.11 -19.72 -3.92
CA ALA A 475 -12.65 -18.39 -3.64
C ALA A 475 -11.59 -17.29 -3.54
N ASN A 476 -10.30 -17.62 -3.43
CA ASN A 476 -9.18 -16.67 -3.45
C ASN A 476 -8.67 -16.39 -4.87
N GLY A 477 -9.23 -17.06 -5.87
CA GLY A 477 -8.76 -17.01 -7.24
C GLY A 477 -7.52 -17.88 -7.51
N ILE A 478 -7.18 -18.80 -6.60
CA ILE A 478 -6.03 -19.71 -6.75
C ILE A 478 -6.44 -20.92 -7.55
N VAL A 479 -5.63 -21.24 -8.56
CA VAL A 479 -5.92 -22.26 -9.57
C VAL A 479 -5.23 -23.59 -9.26
N ASN A 480 -6.00 -24.68 -9.24
CA ASN A 480 -5.51 -26.05 -9.26
C ASN A 480 -5.85 -26.69 -10.59
N VAL A 481 -4.89 -27.39 -11.21
CA VAL A 481 -5.13 -28.10 -12.45
C VAL A 481 -4.76 -29.57 -12.27
N SER A 482 -5.66 -30.47 -12.63
CA SER A 482 -5.41 -31.91 -12.66
C SER A 482 -5.64 -32.49 -14.05
N ALA A 483 -4.92 -33.55 -14.35
CA ALA A 483 -5.12 -34.37 -15.55
C ALA A 483 -5.26 -35.83 -15.14
N LYS A 484 -6.31 -36.48 -15.64
CA LYS A 484 -6.65 -37.87 -15.31
C LYS A 484 -6.88 -38.68 -16.58
N ASP A 485 -6.18 -39.79 -16.72
CA ASP A 485 -6.51 -40.80 -17.73
C ASP A 485 -7.73 -41.60 -17.27
N GLN A 486 -8.83 -41.49 -18.00
CA GLN A 486 -10.09 -42.14 -17.65
C GLN A 486 -10.03 -43.68 -17.72
N ALA A 487 -9.15 -44.25 -18.58
CA ALA A 487 -9.03 -45.69 -18.73
C ALA A 487 -8.29 -46.35 -17.56
N THR A 488 -7.22 -45.75 -17.08
CA THR A 488 -6.37 -46.30 -15.99
C THR A 488 -6.69 -45.73 -14.62
N GLY A 489 -7.39 -44.59 -14.58
CA GLY A 489 -7.63 -43.81 -13.36
C GLY A 489 -6.39 -43.08 -12.82
N LYS A 490 -5.25 -43.12 -13.52
CA LYS A 490 -4.05 -42.38 -13.15
C LYS A 490 -4.31 -40.88 -13.24
N GLU A 491 -3.91 -40.16 -12.22
CA GLU A 491 -4.09 -38.74 -12.11
C GLU A 491 -2.78 -38.07 -11.70
N GLN A 492 -2.53 -36.90 -12.25
CA GLN A 492 -1.51 -35.93 -11.82
C GLN A 492 -2.15 -34.58 -11.69
N SER A 493 -1.70 -33.81 -10.71
CA SER A 493 -2.17 -32.45 -10.48
C SER A 493 -1.01 -31.52 -10.22
N ILE A 494 -1.21 -30.27 -10.58
CA ILE A 494 -0.37 -29.17 -10.15
C ILE A 494 -1.27 -28.13 -9.47
N GLN A 495 -0.96 -27.83 -8.24
CA GLN A 495 -1.38 -26.55 -7.69
C GLN A 495 -0.48 -25.52 -8.34
N ILE A 496 -1.07 -24.52 -8.97
CA ILE A 496 -0.30 -23.41 -9.48
C ILE A 496 0.27 -22.72 -8.23
N THR A 497 1.40 -23.22 -7.78
CA THR A 497 2.20 -22.54 -6.79
C THR A 497 2.88 -21.41 -7.54
N ALA A 498 2.50 -20.18 -7.19
CA ALA A 498 3.29 -19.05 -7.60
C ALA A 498 4.75 -19.36 -7.32
N SER A 499 5.60 -19.00 -8.21
CA SER A 499 6.96 -18.73 -7.82
C SER A 499 6.93 -17.47 -6.94
N SER A 500 6.56 -17.62 -5.66
CA SER A 500 6.87 -16.61 -4.63
C SER A 500 8.39 -16.46 -4.55
N GLY A 501 9.11 -17.25 -5.33
CA GLY A 501 10.55 -17.40 -5.30
C GLY A 501 11.02 -18.17 -4.07
N LEU A 502 10.11 -18.77 -3.33
CA LEU A 502 10.35 -19.52 -2.10
C LEU A 502 9.73 -20.92 -2.22
N SER A 503 10.46 -21.95 -1.86
CA SER A 503 9.91 -23.30 -1.69
C SER A 503 9.04 -23.35 -0.42
N LYS A 504 8.25 -24.39 -0.29
CA LYS A 504 7.44 -24.59 0.94
C LYS A 504 8.34 -24.68 2.17
N GLU A 505 9.47 -25.37 2.04
CA GLU A 505 10.48 -25.53 3.09
C GLU A 505 11.11 -24.19 3.47
N GLU A 506 11.39 -23.31 2.49
CA GLU A 506 11.88 -21.94 2.74
C GLU A 506 10.82 -21.10 3.42
N ILE A 507 9.54 -21.16 3.04
CA ILE A 507 8.44 -20.47 3.72
C ILE A 507 8.33 -20.96 5.17
N ASP A 508 8.32 -22.27 5.40
CA ASP A 508 8.24 -22.85 6.74
C ASP A 508 9.46 -22.46 7.61
N GLN A 509 10.64 -22.32 7.00
CA GLN A 509 11.83 -21.84 7.69
C GLN A 509 11.71 -20.36 8.06
N LEU A 510 11.26 -19.51 7.14
CA LEU A 510 11.05 -18.08 7.39
C LEU A 510 9.99 -17.82 8.47
N VAL A 511 8.93 -18.62 8.51
CA VAL A 511 7.93 -18.56 9.59
C VAL A 511 8.59 -18.87 10.94
N LYS A 512 9.37 -19.94 11.02
CA LYS A 512 10.09 -20.29 12.26
C LYS A 512 11.11 -19.24 12.67
N ASP A 513 11.87 -18.71 11.71
CA ASP A 513 12.84 -17.63 11.97
C ASP A 513 12.13 -16.37 12.48
N ALA A 514 10.98 -16.02 11.91
CA ALA A 514 10.18 -14.89 12.38
C ALA A 514 9.67 -15.12 13.81
N GLU A 515 9.18 -16.32 14.13
CA GLU A 515 8.72 -16.66 15.49
C GLU A 515 9.88 -16.64 16.52
N MET A 516 11.05 -17.16 16.15
CA MET A 516 12.22 -17.19 17.05
C MET A 516 12.76 -15.81 17.35
N HIS A 517 12.70 -14.88 16.39
CA HIS A 517 13.25 -13.53 16.54
C HIS A 517 12.20 -12.48 16.92
N ALA A 518 10.93 -12.87 17.10
CA ALA A 518 9.82 -11.94 17.37
C ALA A 518 10.09 -11.08 18.62
N GLU A 519 10.65 -11.66 19.69
CA GLU A 519 10.94 -10.91 20.92
C GLU A 519 12.16 -10.00 20.77
N GLU A 520 13.21 -10.43 20.07
CA GLU A 520 14.38 -9.59 19.77
C GLU A 520 13.99 -8.42 18.83
N ASP A 521 13.21 -8.70 17.82
CA ASP A 521 12.74 -7.69 16.87
C ASP A 521 11.85 -6.66 17.56
N LYS A 522 11.01 -7.09 18.51
CA LYS A 522 10.19 -6.20 19.34
C LYS A 522 11.05 -5.28 20.21
N GLN A 523 12.03 -5.83 20.94
CA GLN A 523 12.94 -5.04 21.79
C GLN A 523 13.76 -4.04 20.97
N LYS A 524 14.24 -4.44 19.81
CA LYS A 524 14.97 -3.54 18.89
C LYS A 524 14.09 -2.39 18.40
N ARG A 525 12.84 -2.69 18.06
CA ARG A 525 11.88 -1.68 17.62
C ARG A 525 11.57 -0.69 18.75
N GLU A 526 11.28 -1.17 19.96
CA GLU A 526 11.03 -0.32 21.14
C GLU A 526 12.23 0.61 21.42
N LEU A 527 13.45 0.12 21.26
CA LEU A 527 14.66 0.92 21.39
C LEU A 527 14.74 2.04 20.33
N VAL A 528 14.41 1.72 19.07
CA VAL A 528 14.42 2.72 17.98
C VAL A 528 13.35 3.78 18.18
N GLU A 529 12.15 3.38 18.56
CA GLU A 529 11.05 4.30 18.84
C GLU A 529 11.40 5.24 20.01
N ALA A 530 11.98 4.70 21.09
CA ALA A 530 12.46 5.50 22.21
C ALA A 530 13.56 6.50 21.79
N ARG A 531 14.52 6.08 20.97
CA ARG A 531 15.58 6.97 20.44
C ARG A 531 15.00 8.08 19.56
N ASN A 532 14.05 7.75 18.66
CA ASN A 532 13.43 8.74 17.77
C ASN A 532 12.61 9.78 18.54
N SER A 533 11.85 9.33 19.55
CA SER A 533 11.09 10.21 20.43
C SER A 533 12.01 11.13 21.25
N ALA A 534 13.12 10.57 21.76
CA ALA A 534 14.13 11.31 22.49
C ALA A 534 14.82 12.36 21.60
N ASP A 535 15.16 12.03 20.35
CA ASP A 535 15.79 12.97 19.41
C ASP A 535 14.85 14.14 19.06
N ALA A 536 13.57 13.84 18.79
CA ALA A 536 12.56 14.85 18.54
C ALA A 536 12.37 15.79 19.75
N LEU A 537 12.36 15.23 20.97
CA LEU A 537 12.25 16.00 22.21
C LEU A 537 13.48 16.89 22.44
N ILE A 538 14.69 16.36 22.24
CA ILE A 538 15.93 17.13 22.31
C ILE A 538 15.88 18.29 21.33
N TYR A 539 15.55 18.03 20.06
CA TYR A 539 15.49 19.06 19.02
C TYR A 539 14.50 20.16 19.38
N SER A 540 13.28 19.81 19.80
CA SER A 540 12.26 20.79 20.19
C SER A 540 12.67 21.61 21.40
N THR A 541 13.33 20.98 22.39
CA THR A 541 13.80 21.65 23.60
C THR A 541 14.98 22.60 23.32
N GLU A 542 15.97 22.16 22.51
CA GLU A 542 17.09 23.00 22.07
C GLU A 542 16.61 24.22 21.27
N LYS A 543 15.62 24.02 20.39
CA LYS A 543 14.99 25.09 19.64
C LYS A 543 14.31 26.09 20.58
N SER A 544 13.55 25.60 21.56
CA SER A 544 12.90 26.44 22.56
C SER A 544 13.89 27.28 23.37
N ILE A 545 15.01 26.66 23.84
CA ILE A 545 16.08 27.38 24.54
C ILE A 545 16.68 28.48 23.66
N LYS A 546 16.91 28.18 22.38
CA LYS A 546 17.49 29.13 21.42
C LYS A 546 16.55 30.30 21.12
N ASP A 547 15.26 30.03 20.94
CA ASP A 547 14.24 31.05 20.62
C ASP A 547 13.99 31.96 21.82
N LEU A 548 14.22 31.49 23.04
CA LEU A 548 14.07 32.21 24.28
C LEU A 548 15.27 33.07 24.65
N GLY A 549 16.47 32.70 24.24
CA GLY A 549 17.72 33.41 24.47
C GLY A 549 17.97 33.74 25.95
N ASP A 550 18.18 35.04 26.25
CA ASP A 550 18.48 35.54 27.60
C ASP A 550 17.25 35.68 28.54
N LYS A 551 16.07 35.22 28.08
CA LYS A 551 14.83 35.26 28.88
C LYS A 551 14.70 34.11 29.87
N VAL A 552 15.57 33.10 29.77
CA VAL A 552 15.60 31.94 30.67
C VAL A 552 16.65 32.19 31.74
N ASP A 553 16.33 31.88 33.00
CA ASP A 553 17.32 31.95 34.08
C ASP A 553 18.42 30.90 33.87
N SER A 554 19.65 31.27 34.27
CA SER A 554 20.84 30.45 34.02
C SER A 554 20.78 29.08 34.66
N ASP A 555 20.11 28.91 35.79
CA ASP A 555 20.05 27.63 36.53
C ASP A 555 19.07 26.67 35.84
N THR A 556 17.93 27.14 35.34
CA THR A 556 16.97 26.36 34.57
C THR A 556 17.57 25.93 33.24
N LYS A 557 18.25 26.83 32.53
CA LYS A 557 18.93 26.54 31.28
C LYS A 557 20.00 25.44 31.46
N THR A 558 20.84 25.55 32.49
CA THR A 558 21.89 24.57 32.80
C THR A 558 21.30 23.20 33.08
N LYS A 559 20.19 23.10 33.84
CA LYS A 559 19.52 21.83 34.14
C LYS A 559 18.95 21.16 32.91
N VAL A 560 18.35 21.94 32.00
CA VAL A 560 17.81 21.39 30.74
C VAL A 560 18.94 20.91 29.83
N GLU A 561 20.03 21.68 29.72
CA GLU A 561 21.22 21.29 28.95
C GLU A 561 21.89 20.01 29.51
N GLU A 562 21.96 19.86 30.85
CA GLU A 562 22.44 18.63 31.50
C GLU A 562 21.51 17.44 31.20
N SER A 563 20.18 17.62 31.23
CA SER A 563 19.21 16.59 30.89
C SER A 563 19.32 16.17 29.42
N ILE A 564 19.51 17.12 28.50
CA ILE A 564 19.77 16.86 27.08
C ILE A 564 21.05 16.03 26.90
N ALA A 565 22.14 16.42 27.59
CA ALA A 565 23.40 15.71 27.49
C ALA A 565 23.31 14.27 28.04
N ALA A 566 22.59 14.09 29.17
CA ALA A 566 22.34 12.77 29.73
C ALA A 566 21.50 11.88 28.78
N LEU A 567 20.44 12.43 28.20
CA LEU A 567 19.59 11.71 27.25
C LEU A 567 20.35 11.35 25.97
N ARG A 568 21.15 12.24 25.40
CA ARG A 568 22.01 11.95 24.24
C ARG A 568 22.99 10.80 24.52
N LYS A 569 23.57 10.77 25.71
CA LYS A 569 24.47 9.70 26.12
C LYS A 569 23.74 8.36 26.28
N ALA A 570 22.53 8.37 26.83
CA ALA A 570 21.71 7.17 26.95
C ALA A 570 21.29 6.61 25.59
N MET A 571 21.03 7.47 24.62
CA MET A 571 20.69 7.08 23.23
C MET A 571 21.83 6.35 22.50
N GLU A 572 23.07 6.43 22.96
CA GLU A 572 24.19 5.64 22.44
C GLU A 572 24.15 4.18 22.95
N GLY A 573 23.46 3.92 24.07
CA GLY A 573 23.28 2.60 24.68
C GLY A 573 22.03 1.88 24.18
N GLU A 574 21.85 0.62 24.59
CA GLU A 574 20.71 -0.24 24.20
C GLU A 574 19.62 -0.35 25.30
N ASP A 575 19.67 0.49 26.31
CA ASP A 575 18.71 0.48 27.43
C ASP A 575 17.51 1.40 27.15
N THR A 576 16.44 0.80 26.60
CA THR A 576 15.18 1.50 26.27
C THR A 576 14.54 2.14 27.51
N ALA A 577 14.60 1.46 28.67
CA ALA A 577 13.99 1.97 29.90
C ALA A 577 14.71 3.24 30.39
N GLU A 578 16.04 3.28 30.29
CA GLU A 578 16.82 4.46 30.66
C GLU A 578 16.58 5.64 29.70
N ILE A 579 16.45 5.38 28.39
CA ILE A 579 16.11 6.43 27.41
C ILE A 579 14.72 7.01 27.70
N THR A 580 13.73 6.16 27.97
CA THR A 580 12.36 6.60 28.30
C THR A 580 12.35 7.42 29.58
N ARG A 581 13.00 6.97 30.64
CA ARG A 581 13.11 7.68 31.91
C ARG A 581 13.73 9.06 31.76
N LEU A 582 14.84 9.17 31.03
CA LEU A 582 15.51 10.45 30.78
C LEU A 582 14.71 11.37 29.85
N SER A 583 13.92 10.81 28.94
CA SER A 583 12.97 11.58 28.11
C SER A 583 11.87 12.20 28.97
N GLU A 584 11.34 11.45 29.95
CA GLU A 584 10.36 12.00 30.90
C GLU A 584 10.98 13.09 31.78
N GLU A 585 12.21 12.92 32.23
CA GLU A 585 12.95 13.94 33.00
C GLU A 585 13.17 15.23 32.18
N LEU A 586 13.54 15.09 30.90
CA LEU A 586 13.67 16.22 29.98
C LEU A 586 12.33 16.91 29.71
N THR A 587 11.26 16.14 29.56
CA THR A 587 9.89 16.68 29.41
C THR A 587 9.49 17.51 30.62
N GLN A 588 9.73 16.99 31.84
CA GLN A 588 9.45 17.73 33.08
C GLN A 588 10.30 19.02 33.21
N ALA A 589 11.58 18.95 32.80
CA ALA A 589 12.44 20.11 32.78
C ALA A 589 11.96 21.16 31.76
N SER A 590 11.46 20.73 30.59
CA SER A 590 10.89 21.60 29.56
C SER A 590 9.58 22.25 29.99
N HIS A 591 8.72 21.55 30.74
CA HIS A 591 7.52 22.13 31.34
C HIS A 591 7.86 23.23 32.35
N LYS A 592 8.86 23.04 33.22
CA LYS A 592 9.32 24.07 34.14
C LYS A 592 9.89 25.29 33.42
N LEU A 593 10.52 25.08 32.25
CA LEU A 593 10.97 26.16 31.38
C LEU A 593 9.79 26.99 30.86
N ALA A 594 8.72 26.31 30.41
CA ALA A 594 7.51 26.97 29.95
C ALA A 594 6.77 27.73 31.09
N GLU A 595 6.66 27.14 32.29
CA GLU A 595 6.07 27.78 33.46
C GLU A 595 6.84 29.05 33.89
N ALA A 596 8.18 28.96 33.91
CA ALA A 596 9.02 30.11 34.22
C ALA A 596 8.82 31.27 33.24
N MET A 597 8.56 30.95 31.96
CA MET A 597 8.21 31.92 30.93
C MET A 597 6.87 32.62 31.20
N TYR A 598 5.83 31.87 31.52
CA TYR A 598 4.52 32.40 31.81
C TYR A 598 4.55 33.33 33.05
N GLN A 599 5.28 32.95 34.08
CA GLN A 599 5.46 33.74 35.28
C GLN A 599 6.23 35.04 34.99
N GLN A 600 7.26 34.99 34.14
CA GLN A 600 8.05 36.16 33.79
C GLN A 600 7.32 37.11 32.84
N ALA A 601 6.53 36.56 31.90
CA ALA A 601 5.68 37.35 31.02
C ALA A 601 4.57 38.08 31.82
N SER A 602 3.93 37.42 32.77
CA SER A 602 2.93 38.00 33.66
C SER A 602 3.50 39.05 34.65
N GLN A 603 4.75 38.89 35.11
CA GLN A 603 5.44 39.89 35.92
C GLN A 603 5.83 41.15 35.12
N ASN A 604 6.23 40.98 33.84
CA ASN A 604 6.54 42.11 32.97
C ASN A 604 5.28 42.90 32.57
N GLU A 605 4.14 42.25 32.40
CA GLU A 605 2.85 42.92 32.18
C GLU A 605 2.39 43.71 33.44
N GLN A 606 2.63 43.17 34.64
CA GLN A 606 2.33 43.88 35.88
C GLN A 606 3.27 45.08 36.16
N GLN A 607 4.53 45.04 35.72
CA GLN A 607 5.46 46.16 35.81
C GLN A 607 5.23 47.21 34.73
N ALA A 608 4.75 46.82 33.55
CA ALA A 608 4.37 47.79 32.49
C ALA A 608 3.03 48.52 32.80
N GLY A 609 2.16 47.90 33.62
CA GLY A 609 0.88 48.50 34.04
C GLY A 609 0.95 49.49 35.20
N ALA A 610 2.13 49.65 35.90
CA ALA A 610 2.28 50.54 37.06
C ALA A 610 2.84 51.94 36.72
N GLY A 611 3.01 52.28 35.44
CA GLY A 611 3.71 53.49 34.99
C GLY A 611 2.91 54.45 34.11
N ALA A 612 1.58 54.37 34.02
CA ALA A 612 0.82 55.43 33.30
C ALA A 612 -0.56 55.60 33.92
N GLY A 613 -0.63 56.53 34.88
CA GLY A 613 -1.88 57.08 35.37
C GLY A 613 -2.20 58.41 34.67
N ALA A 614 -3.49 58.55 34.31
CA ALA A 614 -4.23 59.81 33.99
C ALA A 614 -3.95 60.47 32.63
N GLU A 615 -4.87 60.39 31.70
CA GLU A 615 -5.82 61.46 31.34
C GLU A 615 -6.62 61.16 30.07
N SER A 616 -7.91 61.13 30.29
CA SER A 616 -9.05 61.71 29.51
C SER A 616 -9.21 61.45 28.00
N SER A 617 -10.40 60.92 27.73
CA SER A 617 -11.45 61.41 26.81
C SER A 617 -11.42 61.05 25.33
N GLU A 618 -12.52 60.39 25.01
CA GLU A 618 -13.47 60.57 23.87
C GLU A 618 -13.06 60.35 22.41
N GLN A 619 -13.88 59.53 21.84
CA GLN A 619 -14.50 59.59 20.51
C GLN A 619 -13.89 58.82 19.30
N ALA A 620 -14.79 57.97 18.87
CA ALA A 620 -15.24 57.69 17.50
C ALA A 620 -14.51 56.65 16.61
N ALA A 621 -15.25 55.57 16.44
CA ALA A 621 -15.65 54.91 15.18
C ALA A 621 -14.62 54.50 14.14
N GLY A 622 -14.66 53.21 13.82
CA GLY A 622 -14.54 52.76 12.43
C GLY A 622 -13.50 51.72 12.11
N GLY A 623 -13.92 50.49 12.02
CA GLY A 623 -13.62 49.66 10.85
C GLY A 623 -12.52 48.59 10.91
N ALA A 624 -12.97 47.36 10.78
CA ALA A 624 -12.34 46.19 10.12
C ALA A 624 -11.11 45.53 10.82
N GLY A 625 -11.17 44.41 11.51
CA GLY A 625 -11.29 43.08 10.95
C GLY A 625 -9.94 42.40 10.87
N ALA A 626 -9.56 41.59 11.91
CA ALA A 626 -8.66 40.47 11.76
C ALA A 626 -9.08 39.41 12.78
N ALA A 627 -9.25 38.19 12.30
CA ALA A 627 -9.73 37.07 13.07
C ALA A 627 -8.62 36.49 13.95
N ASP A 628 -8.90 36.38 15.24
CA ASP A 628 -8.20 35.52 16.20
C ASP A 628 -8.90 34.17 16.22
N GLU A 629 -8.13 33.11 16.13
CA GLU A 629 -8.61 31.72 16.32
C GLU A 629 -8.66 31.44 17.83
N ASP A 630 -9.86 31.45 18.37
CA ASP A 630 -10.15 31.00 19.73
C ASP A 630 -10.10 29.46 19.79
N VAL A 631 -9.18 28.94 20.61
CA VAL A 631 -9.21 27.57 21.11
C VAL A 631 -10.28 27.49 22.20
N VAL A 632 -11.37 26.76 21.93
CA VAL A 632 -12.44 26.50 22.90
C VAL A 632 -12.12 25.22 23.65
N ASP A 633 -11.83 25.32 24.94
CA ASP A 633 -11.85 24.20 25.89
C ASP A 633 -13.30 23.70 26.01
N ALA A 634 -13.51 22.41 25.74
CA ALA A 634 -14.81 21.78 25.93
C ALA A 634 -14.92 21.19 27.34
N ASP A 635 -15.68 21.85 28.19
CA ASP A 635 -16.17 21.29 29.46
C ASP A 635 -17.22 20.22 29.18
N PHE A 636 -17.00 19.00 29.71
CA PHE A 636 -17.97 17.92 29.70
C PHE A 636 -18.86 18.02 30.94
N GLU A 637 -20.14 18.28 30.74
CA GLU A 637 -21.17 18.07 31.75
C GLU A 637 -21.81 16.68 31.57
N GLU A 638 -21.73 15.87 32.62
CA GLU A 638 -22.38 14.56 32.72
C GLU A 638 -23.90 14.75 32.93
N VAL A 639 -24.71 14.42 31.93
CA VAL A 639 -26.17 14.35 32.08
C VAL A 639 -26.55 12.97 32.57
N LYS A 640 -27.04 12.88 33.82
CA LYS A 640 -27.67 11.69 34.36
C LYS A 640 -29.10 11.60 33.82
N ASP A 641 -29.37 10.51 33.08
CA ASP A 641 -30.72 10.11 32.75
C ASP A 641 -31.41 9.53 33.99
N GLU A 642 -32.49 10.19 34.43
CA GLU A 642 -33.53 9.60 35.23
C GLU A 642 -34.90 9.79 34.55
N ASP A 643 -35.48 8.66 34.25
CA ASP A 643 -36.94 8.36 34.25
C ASP A 643 -37.91 8.82 33.13
N LYS A 644 -38.53 7.75 32.57
CA LYS A 644 -39.96 7.56 32.21
C LYS A 644 -40.42 7.92 30.78
N LYS A 645 -40.88 7.01 30.07
CA LYS A 645 -41.99 6.04 30.03
C LYS A 645 -41.98 5.27 28.71
#